data_f82525c0c6a06b7101d5f2bba37efd5c
#
_entry.id   f82525c0c6a06b7101d5f2bba37efd5c
#
_cell.length_a   1.000
_cell.length_b   1.000
_cell.length_c   1.000
_cell.angle_alpha   90.00
_cell.angle_beta   90.00
_cell.angle_gamma   90.00
#
_symmetry.space_group_name_H-M   'P 1'
#
loop_
_entity.id
_entity.type
_entity.pdbx_description
1 polymer ?
#
loop_
_entity_poly.entity_id
_entity_poly.type
_entity_poly.pdbx_seq_one_letter_code
_entity_poly.pdbx_strand_id
1 'polypeptide(L)'
;MLLCVQVDKQQQSKDSVYFRDGVRRIDFVLSYIDDKDGEKKQDRRKVFEANLVAAGLELETEDKSESEDGKTYFLKIHVPWEVLATYADVLKIKVPFKTNDIPDKKDVPMSWLCTPYRLPEHVMQPEPDYFTATFDKSKIDFFLIEDKETFFPPSTRNRIVYYILSRCQYSKEDKDKKGIKRLLNNGTYIAAFPLHDVTFFYKKYYGEKIGIYFAWLGFYTEMLSYAAVVGLLCFIYGVASFDENIWSKEICNETIGGQIVMCPLCDKKCGYWKLNTTCSSSWQSYLFDNTATVFFAIFMGIWVTLFLEFWKRRQARLEYEWDLVDMEEEQQQLQLRPEYEIKCTHRRRNRVTQEMEPYLPLTSKCARSVLSGATVLFWMCLIIASIIGVIAYRLAVFAAFASIMKDSPTNKLDVVGSLITPQFATSVTASCINFVIIMVLNFLYERVAIKITDMEVPKTHVEYENKLTVKMFLFQFVNYYSSCFYVAFFKGKFVGYPGDYAYMFGKWRNEECEPGGCLIELTTQLVIVMVGKQVWGNIQEALVPWLCNWWVSRNARNHPESLYSRWEQDHDLQTFGQLGLFYEYLEMVIQFGFITLFVASFPLAPLLALMNNILEVRVDAWKFTTQFRRPVAAKAHSIGAWDEILNMIAVFSVVTNAFIVSFTSDMIPRLVYKYAYYQGAEGSMEGYINSSLAVFNITDFKPENRPDDSENPDWYRDYRNPPGHEKPYIHSMQFWHILAAKLAFIIIMEHVVFVVKFFVAWLIPDVPSDVKARIKRERYLIQEYLHNYELEKLKIQLSQNGPNIEQCTCFV
;
A
#
# COMPACT_ATOMS: atom_id res chain seq x y z
N MET A 1 42.44 -19.88 -29.72
CA MET A 1 43.63 -19.17 -29.22
C MET A 1 43.22 -18.47 -27.94
N LEU A 2 43.35 -19.22 -26.82
CA LEU A 2 43.02 -18.79 -25.49
C LEU A 2 44.11 -17.84 -24.98
N LEU A 3 43.84 -16.55 -24.92
CA LEU A 3 44.66 -15.59 -24.17
C LEU A 3 44.35 -15.78 -22.68
N CYS A 4 45.20 -16.57 -21.99
CA CYS A 4 45.32 -16.48 -20.55
C CYS A 4 45.90 -15.10 -20.22
N VAL A 5 45.06 -14.18 -19.83
CA VAL A 5 45.52 -12.95 -19.18
C VAL A 5 45.92 -13.37 -17.76
N GLN A 6 47.20 -13.49 -17.51
CA GLN A 6 47.75 -13.51 -16.15
C GLN A 6 47.41 -12.16 -15.55
N VAL A 7 46.38 -12.12 -14.71
CA VAL A 7 46.06 -10.96 -13.88
C VAL A 7 47.14 -10.88 -12.79
N ASP A 8 47.93 -9.86 -12.85
CA ASP A 8 48.92 -9.53 -11.83
C ASP A 8 48.23 -9.43 -10.47
N LYS A 9 48.62 -10.26 -9.53
CA LYS A 9 48.07 -10.37 -8.18
C LYS A 9 48.17 -9.09 -7.30
N GLN A 10 48.68 -7.99 -7.82
CA GLN A 10 48.99 -6.78 -7.05
C GLN A 10 48.06 -5.58 -7.21
N GLN A 11 47.02 -5.67 -8.05
CA GLN A 11 46.04 -4.56 -8.20
C GLN A 11 44.62 -5.11 -8.28
N GLN A 12 44.14 -5.72 -7.21
CA GLN A 12 42.70 -5.87 -7.04
C GLN A 12 42.10 -4.50 -6.76
N SER A 13 41.16 -4.08 -7.61
CA SER A 13 40.35 -2.90 -7.37
C SER A 13 39.68 -3.04 -6.01
N LYS A 14 39.72 -2.01 -5.17
CA LYS A 14 38.98 -1.96 -3.88
C LYS A 14 37.48 -2.17 -4.08
N ASP A 15 36.97 -2.01 -5.28
CA ASP A 15 35.57 -2.24 -5.68
C ASP A 15 35.28 -3.71 -6.09
N SER A 16 36.09 -4.65 -5.67
CA SER A 16 35.96 -6.08 -5.98
C SER A 16 34.90 -6.75 -5.10
N VAL A 17 34.08 -7.60 -5.73
CA VAL A 17 33.11 -8.49 -5.03
C VAL A 17 33.69 -9.88 -4.76
N TYR A 18 35.01 -10.05 -4.87
CA TYR A 18 35.72 -11.33 -4.70
C TYR A 18 36.62 -11.30 -3.46
N PHE A 19 36.94 -12.48 -2.96
CA PHE A 19 37.99 -12.66 -1.95
C PHE A 19 39.35 -12.18 -2.46
N ARG A 20 40.35 -12.11 -1.60
CA ARG A 20 41.73 -11.71 -1.97
C ARG A 20 42.36 -12.58 -3.07
N ASP A 21 41.83 -13.79 -3.25
CA ASP A 21 42.26 -14.70 -4.32
C ASP A 21 41.77 -14.29 -5.73
N GLY A 22 40.80 -13.37 -5.80
CA GLY A 22 40.20 -12.91 -7.05
C GLY A 22 39.31 -13.92 -7.78
N VAL A 23 39.02 -15.07 -7.16
CA VAL A 23 38.26 -16.19 -7.76
C VAL A 23 36.94 -16.42 -7.02
N ARG A 24 36.98 -16.48 -5.68
CA ARG A 24 35.82 -16.78 -4.86
C ARG A 24 34.98 -15.52 -4.63
N ARG A 25 33.73 -15.56 -5.03
CA ARG A 25 32.79 -14.47 -4.89
C ARG A 25 32.36 -14.32 -3.43
N ILE A 26 32.18 -13.07 -2.95
CA ILE A 26 31.63 -12.78 -1.64
C ILE A 26 30.10 -12.91 -1.75
N ASP A 27 29.51 -13.88 -1.03
CA ASP A 27 28.07 -14.08 -0.99
C ASP A 27 27.41 -13.30 0.16
N PHE A 28 28.11 -13.15 1.29
CA PHE A 28 27.58 -12.48 2.46
C PHE A 28 28.70 -11.83 3.29
N VAL A 29 28.37 -10.77 4.04
CA VAL A 29 29.33 -10.08 4.90
C VAL A 29 28.73 -9.90 6.29
N LEU A 30 29.54 -10.21 7.31
CA LEU A 30 29.24 -9.88 8.71
C LEU A 30 30.25 -8.83 9.20
N SER A 31 29.79 -7.85 9.98
CA SER A 31 30.68 -6.84 10.58
C SER A 31 30.58 -6.84 12.10
N TYR A 32 31.70 -6.61 12.76
CA TYR A 32 31.77 -6.48 14.21
C TYR A 32 32.88 -5.53 14.65
N ILE A 33 32.76 -5.03 15.89
CA ILE A 33 33.78 -4.20 16.56
C ILE A 33 34.16 -4.91 17.85
N ASP A 34 35.45 -4.89 18.19
CA ASP A 34 35.91 -5.38 19.47
C ASP A 34 35.74 -4.33 20.58
N ASP A 35 34.74 -4.52 21.40
CA ASP A 35 34.48 -3.72 22.59
C ASP A 35 35.20 -4.25 23.85
N LYS A 36 35.34 -3.38 24.87
CA LYS A 36 35.97 -3.72 26.15
C LYS A 36 35.27 -4.85 26.95
N ASP A 37 34.00 -5.13 26.65
CA ASP A 37 33.24 -6.30 27.18
C ASP A 37 33.46 -7.58 26.36
N GLY A 38 34.61 -7.74 25.75
CA GLY A 38 34.88 -8.56 24.58
C GLY A 38 34.95 -10.05 24.76
N GLU A 39 35.32 -10.63 25.94
CA GLU A 39 35.57 -12.08 26.04
C GLU A 39 34.34 -12.94 25.71
N LYS A 40 33.19 -12.62 26.27
CA LYS A 40 31.94 -13.37 25.99
C LYS A 40 31.46 -13.23 24.54
N LYS A 41 31.62 -12.05 23.96
CA LYS A 41 31.25 -11.81 22.57
C LYS A 41 32.25 -12.51 21.62
N GLN A 42 33.51 -12.47 21.93
CA GLN A 42 34.56 -13.13 21.17
C GLN A 42 34.41 -14.66 21.21
N ASP A 43 34.07 -15.26 22.36
CA ASP A 43 33.82 -16.70 22.48
C ASP A 43 32.60 -17.12 21.66
N ARG A 44 31.53 -16.31 21.66
CA ARG A 44 30.36 -16.56 20.82
C ARG A 44 30.73 -16.50 19.33
N ARG A 45 31.52 -15.51 18.90
CA ARG A 45 32.00 -15.40 17.51
C ARG A 45 32.82 -16.63 17.14
N LYS A 46 33.82 -17.01 17.96
CA LYS A 46 34.67 -18.19 17.68
C LYS A 46 33.86 -19.48 17.54
N VAL A 47 32.87 -19.71 18.42
CA VAL A 47 32.00 -20.88 18.32
C VAL A 47 31.14 -20.81 17.06
N PHE A 48 30.57 -19.67 16.77
CA PHE A 48 29.73 -19.46 15.61
C PHE A 48 30.49 -19.65 14.29
N GLU A 49 31.68 -19.04 14.16
CA GLU A 49 32.53 -19.14 12.97
C GLU A 49 33.04 -20.58 12.78
N ALA A 50 33.44 -21.26 13.86
CA ALA A 50 33.83 -22.68 13.79
C ALA A 50 32.69 -23.57 13.29
N ASN A 51 31.45 -23.31 13.73
CA ASN A 51 30.28 -24.03 13.28
C ASN A 51 29.91 -23.70 11.83
N LEU A 52 30.15 -22.47 11.36
CA LEU A 52 29.97 -22.11 9.93
C LEU A 52 30.96 -22.83 9.03
N VAL A 53 32.23 -22.93 9.45
CA VAL A 53 33.25 -23.71 8.73
C VAL A 53 32.88 -25.20 8.73
N ALA A 54 32.38 -25.73 9.86
CA ALA A 54 31.91 -27.11 9.96
C ALA A 54 30.71 -27.38 9.03
N ALA A 55 29.87 -26.36 8.77
CA ALA A 55 28.79 -26.43 7.78
C ALA A 55 29.28 -26.34 6.32
N GLY A 56 30.57 -26.15 6.09
CA GLY A 56 31.21 -26.10 4.78
C GLY A 56 31.33 -24.72 4.15
N LEU A 57 31.05 -23.67 4.88
CA LEU A 57 31.22 -22.28 4.40
C LEU A 57 32.70 -21.87 4.48
N GLU A 58 33.14 -21.10 3.51
CA GLU A 58 34.49 -20.53 3.49
C GLU A 58 34.45 -19.10 4.00
N LEU A 59 35.33 -18.81 4.96
CA LEU A 59 35.40 -17.52 5.66
C LEU A 59 36.72 -16.83 5.41
N GLU A 60 36.66 -15.50 5.21
CA GLU A 60 37.85 -14.62 5.15
C GLU A 60 37.59 -13.42 6.04
N THR A 61 38.45 -13.23 7.05
CA THR A 61 38.35 -12.07 7.96
C THR A 61 39.28 -10.97 7.47
N GLU A 62 38.73 -9.75 7.40
CA GLU A 62 39.52 -8.55 7.17
C GLU A 62 39.73 -7.82 8.47
N ASP A 63 41.03 -7.56 8.78
CA ASP A 63 41.42 -6.91 10.03
C ASP A 63 41.03 -5.44 10.04
N LYS A 64 40.77 -4.91 11.22
CA LYS A 64 40.48 -3.47 11.44
C LYS A 64 41.55 -2.52 10.90
N SER A 65 42.79 -2.98 10.76
CA SER A 65 43.91 -2.20 10.18
C SER A 65 43.74 -1.94 8.68
N GLU A 66 42.99 -2.78 7.99
CA GLU A 66 42.66 -2.66 6.56
C GLU A 66 41.38 -1.84 6.32
N SER A 67 40.58 -1.66 7.37
CA SER A 67 39.38 -0.81 7.36
C SER A 67 39.76 0.66 7.56
N GLU A 68 39.13 1.57 6.80
CA GLU A 68 39.38 3.01 6.88
C GLU A 68 38.97 3.64 8.22
N ASP A 69 37.99 3.07 8.92
CA ASP A 69 37.59 3.51 10.27
C ASP A 69 38.55 3.03 11.37
N GLY A 70 39.42 2.05 11.07
CA GLY A 70 40.38 1.46 11.99
C GLY A 70 39.77 0.72 13.18
N LYS A 71 38.46 0.40 13.13
CA LYS A 71 37.71 -0.19 14.24
C LYS A 71 36.90 -1.42 13.86
N THR A 72 36.36 -1.46 12.64
CA THR A 72 35.43 -2.50 12.19
C THR A 72 36.16 -3.65 11.52
N TYR A 73 35.82 -4.86 11.94
CA TYR A 73 36.24 -6.11 11.28
C TYR A 73 35.14 -6.56 10.32
N PHE A 74 35.55 -7.07 9.15
CA PHE A 74 34.64 -7.63 8.16
C PHE A 74 34.91 -9.12 7.97
N LEU A 75 33.90 -9.95 8.16
CA LEU A 75 33.93 -11.38 7.88
C LEU A 75 33.20 -11.64 6.57
N LYS A 76 33.92 -11.98 5.52
CA LYS A 76 33.42 -12.32 4.21
C LYS A 76 33.10 -13.81 4.14
N ILE A 77 31.98 -14.17 3.54
CA ILE A 77 31.50 -15.56 3.46
C ILE A 77 31.31 -15.92 1.99
N HIS A 78 31.88 -17.05 1.61
CA HIS A 78 31.66 -17.69 0.31
C HIS A 78 31.02 -19.07 0.51
N VAL A 79 30.14 -19.45 -0.40
CA VAL A 79 29.47 -20.76 -0.39
C VAL A 79 29.96 -21.60 -1.54
N PRO A 80 30.65 -22.72 -1.28
CA PRO A 80 31.07 -23.67 -2.31
C PRO A 80 29.87 -24.36 -2.97
N TRP A 81 30.08 -24.86 -4.20
CA TRP A 81 29.04 -25.59 -4.95
C TRP A 81 28.44 -26.77 -4.19
N GLU A 82 29.25 -27.57 -3.49
CA GLU A 82 28.77 -28.74 -2.74
C GLU A 82 27.76 -28.39 -1.66
N VAL A 83 28.00 -27.28 -0.96
CA VAL A 83 27.09 -26.76 0.07
C VAL A 83 25.82 -26.21 -0.58
N LEU A 84 25.95 -25.42 -1.67
CA LEU A 84 24.83 -24.94 -2.44
C LEU A 84 23.93 -26.07 -2.92
N ALA A 85 24.50 -27.13 -3.53
CA ALA A 85 23.76 -28.28 -4.00
C ALA A 85 23.05 -29.04 -2.87
N THR A 86 23.71 -29.21 -1.71
CA THR A 86 23.12 -29.88 -0.56
C THR A 86 21.92 -29.10 0.00
N TYR A 87 22.08 -27.78 0.18
CA TYR A 87 20.98 -26.96 0.71
C TYR A 87 19.90 -26.64 -0.32
N ALA A 88 20.23 -26.63 -1.63
CA ALA A 88 19.23 -26.54 -2.68
C ALA A 88 18.29 -27.77 -2.69
N ASP A 89 18.83 -28.96 -2.42
CA ASP A 89 18.03 -30.18 -2.25
C ASP A 89 17.17 -30.13 -0.97
N VAL A 90 17.74 -29.73 0.16
CA VAL A 90 17.01 -29.57 1.45
C VAL A 90 15.88 -28.53 1.32
N LEU A 91 16.12 -27.42 0.65
CA LEU A 91 15.17 -26.34 0.48
C LEU A 91 14.22 -26.52 -0.73
N LYS A 92 14.35 -27.65 -1.46
CA LYS A 92 13.56 -27.99 -2.65
C LYS A 92 13.49 -26.82 -3.65
N ILE A 93 14.65 -26.26 -3.98
CA ILE A 93 14.76 -25.14 -4.90
C ILE A 93 14.47 -25.63 -6.32
N LYS A 94 13.56 -24.97 -7.03
CA LYS A 94 13.28 -25.28 -8.44
C LYS A 94 14.37 -24.73 -9.34
N VAL A 95 14.83 -25.50 -10.30
CA VAL A 95 15.90 -25.17 -11.23
C VAL A 95 15.57 -25.65 -12.65
N PRO A 96 16.15 -25.04 -13.69
CA PRO A 96 15.83 -25.36 -15.07
C PRO A 96 16.18 -26.81 -15.45
N PHE A 97 15.29 -27.41 -16.24
CA PHE A 97 15.42 -28.77 -16.79
C PHE A 97 16.06 -28.74 -18.16
N LYS A 98 16.81 -29.79 -18.56
CA LYS A 98 17.45 -29.87 -19.88
C LYS A 98 16.46 -29.93 -21.03
N THR A 99 15.37 -30.67 -20.85
CA THR A 99 14.35 -30.83 -21.89
C THR A 99 13.39 -29.67 -21.84
N ASN A 100 13.30 -28.93 -22.93
CA ASN A 100 12.42 -27.78 -23.08
C ASN A 100 11.66 -27.90 -24.41
N ASP A 101 10.34 -28.07 -24.36
CA ASP A 101 9.43 -28.07 -25.49
C ASP A 101 8.41 -26.92 -25.41
N ILE A 102 8.74 -25.84 -24.69
CA ILE A 102 7.89 -24.67 -24.57
C ILE A 102 7.82 -23.96 -25.92
N PRO A 103 6.64 -23.79 -26.53
CA PRO A 103 6.52 -23.05 -27.78
C PRO A 103 6.86 -21.56 -27.54
N ASP A 104 7.50 -20.95 -28.56
CA ASP A 104 7.85 -19.53 -28.54
C ASP A 104 6.64 -18.66 -28.20
N LYS A 105 6.89 -17.57 -27.47
CA LYS A 105 5.83 -16.60 -27.07
C LYS A 105 5.18 -16.05 -28.34
N LYS A 106 3.87 -16.32 -28.51
CA LYS A 106 3.09 -15.65 -29.55
C LYS A 106 2.97 -14.18 -29.21
N ASP A 107 3.19 -13.33 -30.19
CA ASP A 107 2.96 -11.89 -30.05
C ASP A 107 1.56 -11.61 -29.50
N VAL A 108 1.52 -10.83 -28.43
CA VAL A 108 0.24 -10.42 -27.83
C VAL A 108 -0.45 -9.48 -28.81
N PRO A 109 -1.70 -9.73 -29.21
CA PRO A 109 -2.44 -8.80 -30.05
C PRO A 109 -2.44 -7.42 -29.38
N MET A 110 -2.21 -6.36 -30.14
CA MET A 110 -2.05 -4.97 -29.70
C MET A 110 -0.73 -4.66 -28.95
N SER A 111 0.31 -5.45 -29.14
CA SER A 111 1.64 -5.21 -28.50
C SER A 111 2.25 -3.85 -28.89
N TRP A 112 1.82 -3.26 -30.01
CA TRP A 112 2.25 -1.94 -30.48
C TRP A 112 1.87 -0.78 -29.53
N LEU A 113 0.78 -0.91 -28.76
CA LEU A 113 0.38 0.07 -27.74
C LEU A 113 1.36 0.12 -26.57
N CYS A 114 2.00 -0.99 -26.26
CA CYS A 114 2.97 -1.09 -25.17
C CYS A 114 4.41 -0.80 -25.63
N THR A 115 4.65 -0.66 -26.94
CA THR A 115 5.99 -0.46 -27.52
C THR A 115 6.71 0.77 -26.95
N PRO A 116 6.05 1.93 -26.71
CA PRO A 116 6.71 3.12 -26.13
C PRO A 116 7.18 2.91 -24.70
N TYR A 117 6.62 1.93 -23.98
CA TYR A 117 6.92 1.62 -22.57
C TYR A 117 7.83 0.41 -22.39
N ARG A 118 8.19 -0.29 -23.50
CA ARG A 118 9.14 -1.39 -23.44
C ARG A 118 10.56 -0.87 -23.33
N LEU A 119 11.30 -1.43 -22.38
CA LEU A 119 12.73 -1.18 -22.30
C LEU A 119 13.42 -1.76 -23.57
N PRO A 120 14.49 -1.12 -24.08
CA PRO A 120 15.25 -1.64 -25.22
C PRO A 120 15.76 -3.07 -24.95
N GLU A 121 15.81 -3.91 -25.97
CA GLU A 121 16.25 -5.32 -25.86
C GLU A 121 17.68 -5.49 -25.31
N HIS A 122 18.53 -4.48 -25.50
CA HIS A 122 19.88 -4.50 -24.93
C HIS A 122 19.91 -4.29 -23.40
N VAL A 123 18.82 -3.76 -22.82
CA VAL A 123 18.65 -3.60 -21.36
C VAL A 123 17.89 -4.79 -20.79
N MET A 124 16.97 -5.35 -21.56
CA MET A 124 16.16 -6.49 -21.18
C MET A 124 16.36 -7.63 -22.19
N GLN A 125 17.36 -8.46 -21.98
CA GLN A 125 17.45 -9.72 -22.71
C GLN A 125 16.32 -10.63 -22.25
N PRO A 126 15.40 -11.05 -23.12
CA PRO A 126 14.38 -12.02 -22.75
C PRO A 126 15.06 -13.32 -22.33
N GLU A 127 14.85 -13.72 -21.09
CA GLU A 127 15.33 -15.02 -20.64
C GLU A 127 14.54 -16.13 -21.34
N PRO A 128 15.21 -17.18 -21.80
CA PRO A 128 14.50 -18.33 -22.34
C PRO A 128 13.63 -18.96 -21.26
N ASP A 129 12.40 -19.28 -21.60
CA ASP A 129 11.48 -19.99 -20.71
C ASP A 129 11.95 -21.47 -20.64
N TYR A 130 12.20 -21.95 -19.42
CA TYR A 130 12.52 -23.35 -19.17
C TYR A 130 11.47 -23.98 -18.26
N PHE A 131 11.20 -25.26 -18.44
CA PHE A 131 10.53 -26.06 -17.42
C PHE A 131 11.46 -26.22 -16.21
N THR A 132 10.90 -26.16 -15.02
CA THR A 132 11.66 -26.25 -13.78
C THR A 132 11.21 -27.45 -12.95
N ALA A 133 12.14 -28.04 -12.22
CA ALA A 133 11.87 -29.10 -11.27
C ALA A 133 12.63 -28.87 -9.98
N THR A 134 12.15 -29.45 -8.88
CA THR A 134 12.86 -29.40 -7.60
C THR A 134 14.24 -30.05 -7.72
N PHE A 135 15.25 -29.32 -7.28
CA PHE A 135 16.62 -29.81 -7.32
C PHE A 135 16.78 -31.06 -6.45
N ASP A 136 17.41 -32.07 -7.02
CA ASP A 136 17.78 -33.33 -6.35
C ASP A 136 19.24 -33.63 -6.66
N LYS A 137 20.06 -33.67 -5.61
CA LYS A 137 21.51 -33.92 -5.77
C LYS A 137 21.83 -35.27 -6.43
N SER A 138 20.94 -36.26 -6.27
CA SER A 138 21.12 -37.61 -6.90
C SER A 138 20.85 -37.60 -8.41
N LYS A 139 20.19 -36.55 -8.95
CA LYS A 139 19.73 -36.44 -10.31
C LYS A 139 20.30 -35.25 -11.07
N ILE A 140 21.53 -34.85 -10.75
CA ILE A 140 22.20 -33.63 -11.29
C ILE A 140 22.20 -33.65 -12.85
N ASP A 141 22.32 -34.82 -13.49
CA ASP A 141 22.42 -34.95 -14.93
C ASP A 141 21.17 -34.49 -15.71
N PHE A 142 20.03 -34.36 -15.05
CA PHE A 142 18.79 -33.92 -15.67
C PHE A 142 18.65 -32.39 -15.73
N PHE A 143 19.43 -31.63 -14.95
CA PHE A 143 19.35 -30.19 -14.89
C PHE A 143 20.31 -29.54 -15.91
N LEU A 144 19.90 -28.37 -16.42
CA LEU A 144 20.70 -27.58 -17.37
C LEU A 144 21.79 -26.82 -16.59
N ILE A 145 22.91 -27.47 -16.36
CA ILE A 145 24.07 -26.88 -15.67
C ILE A 145 25.13 -26.55 -16.71
N GLU A 146 25.17 -25.31 -17.19
CA GLU A 146 26.19 -24.79 -18.09
C GLU A 146 27.47 -24.45 -17.35
N ASP A 147 27.32 -23.68 -16.24
CA ASP A 147 28.42 -23.28 -15.36
C ASP A 147 27.97 -23.37 -13.90
N LYS A 148 28.75 -24.01 -13.06
CA LYS A 148 28.46 -24.18 -11.64
C LYS A 148 28.45 -22.85 -10.85
N GLU A 149 29.21 -21.86 -11.27
CA GLU A 149 29.31 -20.56 -10.55
C GLU A 149 28.09 -19.68 -10.82
N THR A 150 27.51 -19.76 -12.01
CA THR A 150 26.37 -18.92 -12.42
C THR A 150 25.01 -19.62 -12.30
N PHE A 151 25.02 -20.95 -12.07
CA PHE A 151 23.78 -21.76 -12.03
C PHE A 151 22.79 -21.28 -10.96
N PHE A 152 23.27 -21.00 -9.74
CA PHE A 152 22.44 -20.43 -8.71
C PHE A 152 22.52 -18.90 -8.75
N PRO A 153 21.39 -18.20 -8.96
CA PRO A 153 21.39 -16.73 -8.95
C PRO A 153 21.77 -16.16 -7.58
N PRO A 154 22.29 -14.93 -7.52
CA PRO A 154 22.73 -14.29 -6.27
C PRO A 154 21.68 -14.27 -5.16
N SER A 155 20.40 -14.12 -5.52
CA SER A 155 19.29 -14.17 -4.55
C SER A 155 19.17 -15.54 -3.87
N THR A 156 19.34 -16.63 -4.64
CA THR A 156 19.31 -18.00 -4.09
C THR A 156 20.53 -18.28 -3.24
N ARG A 157 21.72 -17.85 -3.66
CA ARG A 157 22.96 -17.99 -2.86
C ARG A 157 22.81 -17.27 -1.52
N ASN A 158 22.39 -16.04 -1.51
CA ASN A 158 22.19 -15.24 -0.29
C ASN A 158 21.16 -15.87 0.65
N ARG A 159 20.07 -16.42 0.09
CA ARG A 159 19.03 -17.09 0.87
C ARG A 159 19.56 -18.37 1.54
N ILE A 160 20.35 -19.16 0.85
CA ILE A 160 20.99 -20.37 1.42
C ILE A 160 21.95 -19.98 2.55
N VAL A 161 22.79 -18.97 2.33
CA VAL A 161 23.70 -18.47 3.38
C VAL A 161 22.92 -18.02 4.60
N TYR A 162 21.90 -17.18 4.40
CA TYR A 162 21.09 -16.69 5.52
C TYR A 162 20.34 -17.81 6.25
N TYR A 163 19.92 -18.85 5.53
CA TYR A 163 19.33 -20.05 6.14
C TYR A 163 20.31 -20.75 7.06
N ILE A 164 21.57 -20.92 6.63
CA ILE A 164 22.63 -21.51 7.45
C ILE A 164 22.93 -20.62 8.66
N LEU A 165 23.15 -19.31 8.45
CA LEU A 165 23.41 -18.34 9.51
C LEU A 165 22.30 -18.28 10.57
N SER A 166 21.05 -18.45 10.17
CA SER A 166 19.91 -18.40 11.08
C SER A 166 19.74 -19.65 11.94
N ARG A 167 20.37 -20.77 11.56
CA ARG A 167 20.30 -22.05 12.28
C ARG A 167 21.59 -22.46 12.97
N CYS A 168 22.69 -21.79 12.66
CA CYS A 168 23.99 -22.08 13.26
C CYS A 168 24.01 -21.73 14.77
N GLN A 169 24.58 -22.63 15.58
CA GLN A 169 24.74 -22.46 17.03
C GLN A 169 25.91 -21.52 17.33
N TYR A 170 25.79 -20.74 18.41
CA TYR A 170 26.86 -19.87 18.91
C TYR A 170 27.21 -20.13 20.39
N SER A 171 26.71 -21.23 20.99
CA SER A 171 27.02 -21.65 22.33
C SER A 171 27.32 -23.14 22.36
N LYS A 172 28.35 -23.57 23.13
CA LYS A 172 28.68 -24.98 23.34
C LYS A 172 27.76 -25.66 24.33
N GLU A 173 27.23 -24.92 25.29
CA GLU A 173 26.47 -25.44 26.43
C GLU A 173 24.96 -25.56 26.14
N ASP A 174 24.43 -24.72 25.31
CA ASP A 174 23.00 -24.58 25.12
C ASP A 174 22.64 -24.69 23.62
N LYS A 175 22.00 -25.82 23.27
CA LYS A 175 21.56 -26.10 21.88
C LYS A 175 20.50 -25.14 21.35
N ASP A 176 19.80 -24.43 22.24
CA ASP A 176 18.77 -23.47 21.88
C ASP A 176 19.32 -22.08 21.52
N LYS A 177 20.60 -21.84 21.77
CA LYS A 177 21.29 -20.61 21.42
C LYS A 177 21.83 -20.68 19.98
N LYS A 178 20.97 -20.38 19.04
CA LYS A 178 21.27 -20.38 17.60
C LYS A 178 20.76 -19.12 16.90
N GLY A 179 21.37 -18.77 15.78
CA GLY A 179 20.90 -17.77 14.83
C GLY A 179 21.59 -16.42 14.89
N ILE A 180 21.89 -15.88 13.69
CA ILE A 180 22.54 -14.59 13.50
C ILE A 180 21.70 -13.41 14.03
N LYS A 181 20.37 -13.48 13.98
CA LYS A 181 19.48 -12.43 14.48
C LYS A 181 19.67 -12.16 15.98
N ARG A 182 19.91 -13.22 16.78
CA ARG A 182 20.19 -13.06 18.20
C ARG A 182 21.58 -12.47 18.45
N LEU A 183 22.56 -12.81 17.60
CA LEU A 183 23.91 -12.26 17.67
C LEU A 183 23.92 -10.76 17.29
N LEU A 184 23.10 -10.35 16.35
CA LEU A 184 22.89 -8.93 16.02
C LEU A 184 22.21 -8.18 17.19
N ASN A 185 21.16 -8.75 17.77
CA ASN A 185 20.45 -8.15 18.90
C ASN A 185 21.33 -8.03 20.17
N ASN A 186 22.25 -8.96 20.37
CA ASN A 186 23.17 -8.95 21.49
C ASN A 186 24.43 -8.09 21.23
N GLY A 187 24.54 -7.46 20.06
CA GLY A 187 25.71 -6.65 19.69
C GLY A 187 27.00 -7.45 19.50
N THR A 188 26.92 -8.78 19.27
CA THR A 188 28.07 -9.61 18.93
C THR A 188 28.55 -9.34 17.50
N TYR A 189 27.60 -9.17 16.57
CA TYR A 189 27.80 -8.59 15.26
C TYR A 189 26.98 -7.30 15.15
N ILE A 190 27.45 -6.35 14.37
CA ILE A 190 26.78 -5.06 14.15
C ILE A 190 25.87 -5.14 12.94
N ALA A 191 26.34 -5.78 11.86
CA ALA A 191 25.60 -5.90 10.63
C ALA A 191 25.84 -7.27 9.97
N ALA A 192 24.84 -7.70 9.20
CA ALA A 192 24.86 -8.91 8.39
C ALA A 192 24.10 -8.62 7.10
N PHE A 193 24.78 -8.60 5.96
CA PHE A 193 24.18 -8.21 4.68
C PHE A 193 24.90 -8.82 3.48
N PRO A 194 24.19 -9.09 2.36
CA PRO A 194 24.80 -9.39 1.08
C PRO A 194 25.28 -8.08 0.40
N LEU A 195 26.30 -8.17 -0.43
CA LEU A 195 26.83 -7.01 -1.16
C LEU A 195 25.94 -6.59 -2.31
N HIS A 196 25.93 -5.29 -2.62
CA HIS A 196 25.37 -4.76 -3.85
C HIS A 196 26.23 -5.15 -5.05
N ASP A 197 25.58 -5.63 -6.10
CA ASP A 197 26.19 -5.98 -7.39
C ASP A 197 25.35 -5.35 -8.50
N VAL A 198 25.98 -4.52 -9.33
CA VAL A 198 25.28 -3.64 -10.29
C VAL A 198 24.77 -4.39 -11.53
N THR A 199 25.07 -5.68 -11.68
CA THR A 199 24.92 -6.42 -12.95
C THR A 199 23.62 -7.19 -13.14
N PHE A 200 22.65 -7.20 -12.22
CA PHE A 200 21.49 -8.10 -12.28
C PHE A 200 20.11 -7.45 -12.09
N PHE A 201 19.09 -8.04 -12.75
CA PHE A 201 17.67 -7.67 -12.70
C PHE A 201 17.01 -7.92 -11.33
N TYR A 202 15.94 -7.18 -11.05
CA TYR A 202 15.24 -7.12 -9.75
C TYR A 202 14.90 -8.49 -9.14
N LYS A 203 14.33 -9.46 -9.89
CA LYS A 203 13.99 -10.81 -9.38
C LYS A 203 15.21 -11.58 -8.90
N LYS A 204 16.20 -11.71 -9.77
CA LYS A 204 17.43 -12.45 -9.48
C LYS A 204 18.31 -11.78 -8.45
N TYR A 205 18.08 -10.49 -8.24
CA TYR A 205 18.86 -9.66 -7.35
C TYR A 205 18.24 -9.52 -5.96
N TYR A 206 17.02 -9.03 -5.86
CA TYR A 206 16.33 -8.78 -4.59
C TYR A 206 15.45 -9.93 -4.12
N GLY A 207 15.17 -10.90 -4.96
CA GLY A 207 14.24 -12.00 -4.71
C GLY A 207 12.80 -11.67 -5.08
N GLU A 208 11.95 -12.68 -4.94
CA GLU A 208 10.58 -12.64 -5.42
C GLU A 208 9.68 -11.69 -4.62
N LYS A 209 9.93 -11.52 -3.33
CA LYS A 209 9.12 -10.66 -2.45
C LYS A 209 9.16 -9.18 -2.86
N ILE A 210 10.34 -8.66 -3.17
CA ILE A 210 10.51 -7.28 -3.66
C ILE A 210 10.10 -7.20 -5.13
N GLY A 211 10.39 -8.26 -5.91
CA GLY A 211 9.98 -8.35 -7.31
C GLY A 211 8.46 -8.23 -7.49
N ILE A 212 7.66 -8.90 -6.65
CA ILE A 212 6.19 -8.86 -6.71
C ILE A 212 5.64 -7.47 -6.35
N TYR A 213 6.30 -6.75 -5.44
CA TYR A 213 5.96 -5.38 -5.12
C TYR A 213 6.08 -4.46 -6.35
N PHE A 214 7.23 -4.49 -7.02
CA PHE A 214 7.43 -3.68 -8.24
C PHE A 214 6.51 -4.11 -9.39
N ALA A 215 6.23 -5.40 -9.52
CA ALA A 215 5.28 -5.90 -10.52
C ALA A 215 3.86 -5.41 -10.24
N TRP A 216 3.44 -5.39 -8.98
CA TRP A 216 2.15 -4.85 -8.55
C TRP A 216 2.07 -3.34 -8.74
N LEU A 217 3.09 -2.60 -8.32
CA LEU A 217 3.14 -1.14 -8.47
C LEU A 217 3.14 -0.72 -9.95
N GLY A 218 3.89 -1.43 -10.79
CA GLY A 218 3.88 -1.22 -12.24
C GLY A 218 2.52 -1.49 -12.87
N PHE A 219 1.86 -2.60 -12.49
CA PHE A 219 0.50 -2.92 -12.93
C PHE A 219 -0.53 -1.89 -12.45
N TYR A 220 -0.43 -1.48 -11.20
CA TYR A 220 -1.29 -0.42 -10.64
C TYR A 220 -1.15 0.89 -11.40
N THR A 221 0.07 1.29 -11.70
CA THR A 221 0.37 2.50 -12.48
C THR A 221 -0.18 2.41 -13.91
N GLU A 222 -0.04 1.23 -14.56
CA GLU A 222 -0.60 0.95 -15.89
C GLU A 222 -2.14 1.08 -15.88
N MET A 223 -2.81 0.42 -14.97
CA MET A 223 -4.27 0.48 -14.85
C MET A 223 -4.79 1.87 -14.46
N LEU A 224 -4.03 2.59 -13.64
CA LEU A 224 -4.37 3.94 -13.21
C LEU A 224 -4.35 4.95 -14.38
N SER A 225 -3.54 4.69 -15.42
CA SER A 225 -3.49 5.55 -16.61
C SER A 225 -4.84 5.62 -17.33
N TYR A 226 -5.57 4.50 -17.40
CA TYR A 226 -6.92 4.47 -17.99
C TYR A 226 -7.91 5.29 -17.17
N ALA A 227 -7.88 5.15 -15.85
CA ALA A 227 -8.73 5.93 -14.94
C ALA A 227 -8.41 7.44 -15.02
N ALA A 228 -7.15 7.81 -15.14
CA ALA A 228 -6.69 9.19 -15.27
C ALA A 228 -7.19 9.84 -16.55
N VAL A 229 -7.15 9.13 -17.68
CA VAL A 229 -7.66 9.63 -18.97
C VAL A 229 -9.17 9.90 -18.88
N VAL A 230 -9.95 8.96 -18.36
CA VAL A 230 -11.40 9.13 -18.22
C VAL A 230 -11.73 10.26 -17.24
N GLY A 231 -11.01 10.37 -16.11
CA GLY A 231 -11.17 11.47 -15.16
C GLY A 231 -10.85 12.84 -15.74
N LEU A 232 -9.81 12.94 -16.57
CA LEU A 232 -9.46 14.16 -17.29
C LEU A 232 -10.54 14.55 -18.31
N LEU A 233 -11.09 13.57 -19.05
CA LEU A 233 -12.19 13.82 -19.99
C LEU A 233 -13.45 14.33 -19.27
N CYS A 234 -13.78 13.77 -18.10
CA CYS A 234 -14.87 14.26 -17.26
C CYS A 234 -14.66 15.69 -16.77
N PHE A 235 -13.43 16.03 -16.41
CA PHE A 235 -13.08 17.40 -16.03
C PHE A 235 -13.19 18.38 -17.20
N ILE A 236 -12.67 18.00 -18.38
CA ILE A 236 -12.78 18.80 -19.61
C ILE A 236 -14.25 19.02 -19.98
N TYR A 237 -15.10 17.99 -19.83
CA TYR A 237 -16.54 18.14 -20.03
C TYR A 237 -17.14 19.18 -19.06
N GLY A 238 -16.77 19.16 -17.79
CA GLY A 238 -17.19 20.16 -16.80
C GLY A 238 -16.79 21.59 -17.19
N VAL A 239 -15.59 21.77 -17.74
CA VAL A 239 -15.13 23.07 -18.27
C VAL A 239 -15.89 23.47 -19.54
N ALA A 240 -16.10 22.54 -20.46
CA ALA A 240 -16.79 22.83 -21.75
C ALA A 240 -18.28 23.15 -21.58
N SER A 241 -18.94 22.47 -20.59
CA SER A 241 -20.37 22.73 -20.29
C SER A 241 -20.59 23.86 -19.27
N PHE A 242 -19.55 24.63 -18.96
CA PHE A 242 -19.59 25.71 -17.98
C PHE A 242 -20.66 26.77 -18.27
N ASP A 243 -20.82 27.12 -19.55
CA ASP A 243 -21.81 28.10 -20.01
C ASP A 243 -23.25 27.58 -19.98
N GLU A 244 -23.48 26.28 -19.86
CA GLU A 244 -24.81 25.68 -19.75
C GLU A 244 -25.33 25.64 -18.30
N ASN A 245 -24.55 26.08 -17.33
CA ASN A 245 -24.89 26.06 -15.92
C ASN A 245 -25.85 27.18 -15.52
N ILE A 246 -27.16 26.89 -15.59
CA ILE A 246 -28.23 27.88 -15.36
C ILE A 246 -28.27 28.30 -13.89
N TRP A 247 -28.16 27.39 -12.93
CA TRP A 247 -28.27 27.71 -11.49
C TRP A 247 -27.10 28.57 -10.99
N SER A 248 -25.88 28.39 -11.48
CA SER A 248 -24.80 29.32 -11.14
C SER A 248 -25.00 30.69 -11.77
N LYS A 249 -25.58 30.77 -12.98
CA LYS A 249 -25.97 32.04 -13.57
C LYS A 249 -27.05 32.74 -12.75
N GLU A 250 -28.04 32.02 -12.21
CA GLU A 250 -29.05 32.56 -11.30
C GLU A 250 -28.42 33.09 -10.01
N ILE A 251 -27.47 32.36 -9.37
CA ILE A 251 -26.76 32.82 -8.19
C ILE A 251 -25.96 34.09 -8.46
N CYS A 252 -25.29 34.16 -9.61
CA CYS A 252 -24.44 35.29 -9.98
C CYS A 252 -25.23 36.52 -10.47
N ASN A 253 -26.53 36.36 -10.80
CA ASN A 253 -27.35 37.45 -11.28
C ASN A 253 -27.77 38.39 -10.15
N GLU A 254 -27.49 39.68 -10.27
CA GLU A 254 -27.86 40.70 -9.28
C GLU A 254 -29.38 40.82 -9.07
N THR A 255 -30.17 40.49 -10.08
CA THR A 255 -31.64 40.55 -10.00
C THR A 255 -32.27 39.36 -9.30
N ILE A 256 -31.60 38.23 -9.24
CA ILE A 256 -32.05 36.98 -8.56
C ILE A 256 -31.20 36.73 -7.30
N GLY A 257 -29.97 36.33 -7.46
CA GLY A 257 -29.07 36.03 -6.32
C GLY A 257 -28.70 37.24 -5.46
N GLY A 258 -28.65 38.46 -6.07
CA GLY A 258 -28.38 39.69 -5.34
C GLY A 258 -29.54 40.18 -4.46
N GLN A 259 -30.79 39.70 -4.71
CA GLN A 259 -31.97 40.02 -3.90
C GLN A 259 -32.23 39.02 -2.77
N ILE A 260 -31.60 37.83 -2.81
CA ILE A 260 -31.79 36.78 -1.79
C ILE A 260 -30.84 37.03 -0.63
N VAL A 261 -31.39 37.35 0.52
CA VAL A 261 -30.67 37.53 1.78
C VAL A 261 -30.72 36.23 2.56
N MET A 262 -29.57 35.69 2.89
CA MET A 262 -29.41 34.40 3.57
C MET A 262 -29.21 34.56 5.07
N CYS A 263 -29.72 33.61 5.85
CA CYS A 263 -29.56 33.56 7.29
C CYS A 263 -28.06 33.46 7.69
N PRO A 264 -27.69 34.01 8.86
CA PRO A 264 -26.33 33.97 9.36
C PRO A 264 -25.84 32.56 9.61
N LEU A 265 -24.57 32.29 9.26
CA LEU A 265 -23.92 30.98 9.42
C LEU A 265 -23.48 30.68 10.87
N CYS A 266 -23.48 31.68 11.76
CA CYS A 266 -23.21 31.49 13.18
C CYS A 266 -24.09 32.37 14.04
N ASP A 267 -24.21 32.05 15.37
CA ASP A 267 -25.02 32.79 16.30
C ASP A 267 -24.41 34.17 16.65
N LYS A 268 -25.20 35.24 16.71
CA LYS A 268 -24.92 36.62 17.16
C LYS A 268 -23.74 37.34 16.46
N LYS A 269 -22.69 36.66 16.06
CA LYS A 269 -21.45 37.29 15.54
C LYS A 269 -21.39 37.40 14.03
N CYS A 270 -22.11 36.54 13.32
CA CYS A 270 -22.22 36.57 11.87
C CYS A 270 -23.39 37.46 11.44
N GLY A 271 -23.16 38.26 10.39
CA GLY A 271 -24.22 39.05 9.74
C GLY A 271 -24.93 38.28 8.65
N TYR A 272 -26.02 38.86 8.15
CA TYR A 272 -26.68 38.41 6.95
C TYR A 272 -25.75 38.54 5.74
N TRP A 273 -25.91 37.67 4.78
CA TRP A 273 -25.11 37.71 3.57
C TRP A 273 -26.00 37.49 2.33
N LYS A 274 -25.59 38.02 1.19
CA LYS A 274 -26.31 37.88 -0.07
C LYS A 274 -25.83 36.65 -0.85
N LEU A 275 -26.75 35.92 -1.48
CA LEU A 275 -26.44 34.69 -2.19
C LEU A 275 -25.44 34.92 -3.36
N ASN A 276 -25.45 36.08 -4.00
CA ASN A 276 -24.52 36.40 -5.10
C ASN A 276 -23.03 36.44 -4.66
N THR A 277 -22.75 36.64 -3.38
CA THR A 277 -21.36 36.59 -2.88
C THR A 277 -20.69 35.23 -3.04
N THR A 278 -21.52 34.18 -3.25
CA THR A 278 -21.05 32.80 -3.43
C THR A 278 -20.95 32.37 -4.90
N CYS A 279 -21.05 33.33 -5.83
CA CYS A 279 -20.96 33.07 -7.25
C CYS A 279 -19.71 32.27 -7.65
N SER A 280 -18.52 32.66 -7.16
CA SER A 280 -17.26 31.98 -7.43
C SER A 280 -17.26 30.53 -6.92
N SER A 281 -17.73 30.31 -5.68
CA SER A 281 -17.83 28.96 -5.10
C SER A 281 -18.82 28.06 -5.85
N SER A 282 -19.92 28.61 -6.35
CA SER A 282 -20.90 27.88 -7.14
C SER A 282 -20.31 27.41 -8.49
N TRP A 283 -19.55 28.27 -9.17
CA TRP A 283 -18.84 27.93 -10.38
C TRP A 283 -17.80 26.85 -10.16
N GLN A 284 -16.99 26.96 -9.12
CA GLN A 284 -16.01 25.94 -8.76
C GLN A 284 -16.67 24.60 -8.44
N SER A 285 -17.79 24.62 -7.72
CA SER A 285 -18.55 23.40 -7.40
C SER A 285 -19.04 22.67 -8.63
N TYR A 286 -19.46 23.39 -9.67
CA TYR A 286 -19.94 22.79 -10.91
C TYR A 286 -18.86 21.99 -11.66
N LEU A 287 -17.61 22.41 -11.60
CA LEU A 287 -16.51 21.67 -12.24
C LEU A 287 -16.41 20.22 -11.72
N PHE A 288 -16.81 19.99 -10.48
CA PHE A 288 -16.74 18.68 -9.81
C PHE A 288 -18.10 18.01 -9.60
N ASP A 289 -19.21 18.77 -9.73
CA ASP A 289 -20.57 18.28 -9.54
C ASP A 289 -21.42 18.44 -10.80
N ASN A 290 -21.11 17.66 -11.80
CA ASN A 290 -21.80 17.61 -13.09
C ASN A 290 -22.23 16.17 -13.44
N THR A 291 -22.97 16.01 -14.56
CA THR A 291 -23.46 14.68 -15.00
C THR A 291 -22.32 13.71 -15.31
N ALA A 292 -21.18 14.21 -15.80
CA ALA A 292 -20.03 13.36 -16.11
C ALA A 292 -19.41 12.74 -14.82
N THR A 293 -19.51 13.43 -13.67
CA THR A 293 -18.99 12.92 -12.40
C THR A 293 -19.74 11.68 -11.92
N VAL A 294 -21.06 11.61 -12.12
CA VAL A 294 -21.86 10.41 -11.80
C VAL A 294 -21.46 9.24 -12.70
N PHE A 295 -21.30 9.50 -14.01
CA PHE A 295 -20.79 8.51 -14.94
C PHE A 295 -19.41 8.01 -14.51
N PHE A 296 -18.53 8.93 -14.10
CA PHE A 296 -17.19 8.59 -13.63
C PHE A 296 -17.21 7.72 -12.36
N ALA A 297 -18.13 7.99 -11.43
CA ALA A 297 -18.29 7.16 -10.23
C ALA A 297 -18.67 5.70 -10.56
N ILE A 298 -19.59 5.51 -11.52
CA ILE A 298 -19.97 4.18 -12.02
C ILE A 298 -18.80 3.50 -12.73
N PHE A 299 -18.12 4.24 -13.62
CA PHE A 299 -16.93 3.76 -14.31
C PHE A 299 -15.86 3.28 -13.34
N MET A 300 -15.59 4.04 -12.27
CA MET A 300 -14.58 3.66 -11.27
C MET A 300 -14.98 2.42 -10.48
N GLY A 301 -16.25 2.20 -10.21
CA GLY A 301 -16.73 0.95 -9.62
C GLY A 301 -16.42 -0.28 -10.49
N ILE A 302 -16.57 -0.15 -11.80
CA ILE A 302 -16.21 -1.19 -12.77
C ILE A 302 -14.68 -1.32 -12.88
N TRP A 303 -13.98 -0.21 -12.98
CA TRP A 303 -12.51 -0.17 -13.06
C TRP A 303 -11.84 -0.87 -11.88
N VAL A 304 -12.29 -0.62 -10.65
CA VAL A 304 -11.75 -1.28 -9.46
C VAL A 304 -11.91 -2.80 -9.54
N THR A 305 -13.05 -3.27 -10.04
CA THR A 305 -13.31 -4.70 -10.24
C THR A 305 -12.36 -5.30 -11.28
N LEU A 306 -12.22 -4.64 -12.42
CA LEU A 306 -11.30 -5.06 -13.49
C LEU A 306 -9.84 -5.07 -13.00
N PHE A 307 -9.46 -4.04 -12.23
CA PHE A 307 -8.12 -3.96 -11.64
C PHE A 307 -7.82 -5.20 -10.77
N LEU A 308 -8.74 -5.59 -9.87
CA LEU A 308 -8.55 -6.73 -8.98
C LEU A 308 -8.50 -8.06 -9.75
N GLU A 309 -9.42 -8.28 -10.69
CA GLU A 309 -9.46 -9.54 -11.44
C GLU A 309 -8.27 -9.69 -12.41
N PHE A 310 -7.86 -8.61 -13.07
CA PHE A 310 -6.66 -8.64 -13.92
C PHE A 310 -5.37 -8.78 -13.10
N TRP A 311 -5.33 -8.23 -11.87
CA TRP A 311 -4.20 -8.45 -10.99
C TRP A 311 -4.07 -9.91 -10.58
N LYS A 312 -5.15 -10.57 -10.14
CA LYS A 312 -5.14 -12.01 -9.82
C LYS A 312 -4.62 -12.83 -10.99
N ARG A 313 -5.07 -12.52 -12.19
CA ARG A 313 -4.63 -13.19 -13.41
C ARG A 313 -3.14 -12.94 -13.71
N ARG A 314 -2.67 -11.72 -13.50
CA ARG A 314 -1.24 -11.36 -13.64
C ARG A 314 -0.38 -12.05 -12.60
N GLN A 315 -0.84 -12.05 -11.36
CA GLN A 315 -0.18 -12.73 -10.24
C GLN A 315 -0.03 -14.23 -10.50
N ALA A 316 -1.08 -14.92 -10.94
CA ALA A 316 -1.01 -16.34 -11.28
C ALA A 316 0.02 -16.65 -12.38
N ARG A 317 0.18 -15.73 -13.34
CA ARG A 317 1.24 -15.86 -14.36
C ARG A 317 2.62 -15.68 -13.75
N LEU A 318 2.82 -14.67 -12.89
CA LEU A 318 4.08 -14.43 -12.18
C LEU A 318 4.43 -15.58 -11.23
N GLU A 319 3.45 -16.18 -10.56
CA GLU A 319 3.65 -17.38 -9.74
C GLU A 319 4.24 -18.53 -10.54
N TYR A 320 3.73 -18.73 -11.75
CA TYR A 320 4.27 -19.75 -12.64
C TYR A 320 5.67 -19.39 -13.18
N GLU A 321 5.84 -18.17 -13.72
CA GLU A 321 7.12 -17.70 -14.28
C GLU A 321 8.26 -17.63 -13.24
N TRP A 322 7.92 -17.49 -11.97
CA TRP A 322 8.86 -17.37 -10.86
C TRP A 322 9.00 -18.63 -10.01
N ASP A 323 8.43 -19.74 -10.46
CA ASP A 323 8.53 -21.04 -9.78
C ASP A 323 7.98 -21.05 -8.34
N LEU A 324 6.90 -20.28 -8.12
CA LEU A 324 6.26 -20.13 -6.81
C LEU A 324 5.02 -21.01 -6.64
N VAL A 325 4.63 -21.75 -7.68
CA VAL A 325 3.52 -22.70 -7.62
C VAL A 325 3.86 -23.77 -6.57
N ASP A 326 2.91 -24.09 -5.71
CA ASP A 326 3.02 -25.02 -4.58
C ASP A 326 3.93 -24.56 -3.41
N MET A 327 4.35 -23.30 -3.39
CA MET A 327 5.25 -22.76 -2.35
C MET A 327 4.63 -22.80 -0.94
N GLU A 328 3.33 -22.60 -0.79
CA GLU A 328 2.68 -22.60 0.53
C GLU A 328 2.76 -23.96 1.22
N GLU A 329 2.59 -25.05 0.50
CA GLU A 329 2.65 -26.41 1.04
C GLU A 329 4.07 -26.76 1.51
N GLU A 330 5.09 -26.35 0.76
CA GLU A 330 6.49 -26.61 1.07
C GLU A 330 7.00 -25.77 2.27
N GLN A 331 6.58 -24.50 2.38
CA GLN A 331 7.07 -23.60 3.43
C GLN A 331 6.43 -23.83 4.80
N GLN A 332 5.20 -24.32 4.88
CA GLN A 332 4.52 -24.56 6.15
C GLN A 332 5.27 -25.57 7.04
N GLN A 333 6.01 -26.50 6.43
CA GLN A 333 6.78 -27.51 7.16
C GLN A 333 8.18 -27.05 7.57
N LEU A 334 8.78 -26.09 6.84
CA LEU A 334 10.20 -25.77 6.97
C LEU A 334 10.53 -24.49 7.75
N GLN A 335 9.57 -23.60 8.01
CA GLN A 335 9.85 -22.26 8.56
C GLN A 335 8.99 -21.85 9.75
N LEU A 336 9.03 -22.67 10.81
CA LEU A 336 8.51 -22.22 12.11
C LEU A 336 9.37 -21.07 12.65
N ARG A 337 8.71 -20.05 13.22
CA ARG A 337 9.42 -18.97 13.90
C ARG A 337 10.11 -19.49 15.17
N PRO A 338 11.38 -19.12 15.40
CA PRO A 338 12.09 -19.53 16.62
C PRO A 338 11.38 -19.13 17.91
N GLU A 339 10.72 -17.95 17.90
CA GLU A 339 9.96 -17.47 19.05
C GLU A 339 8.72 -18.33 19.34
N TYR A 340 8.10 -18.91 18.31
CA TYR A 340 6.99 -19.85 18.48
C TYR A 340 7.47 -21.17 19.09
N GLU A 341 8.57 -21.73 18.59
CA GLU A 341 9.15 -22.98 19.11
C GLU A 341 9.52 -22.87 20.59
N ILE A 342 10.08 -21.73 21.01
CA ILE A 342 10.50 -21.49 22.39
C ILE A 342 9.29 -21.31 23.33
N LYS A 343 8.26 -20.61 22.89
CA LYS A 343 7.08 -20.32 23.72
C LYS A 343 6.08 -21.47 23.79
N CYS A 344 6.15 -22.44 22.87
CA CYS A 344 5.25 -23.59 22.84
C CYS A 344 5.85 -24.73 23.70
N THR A 345 5.31 -24.91 24.90
CA THR A 345 5.69 -26.01 25.82
C THR A 345 5.04 -27.35 25.49
N HIS A 346 3.90 -27.31 24.79
CA HIS A 346 3.14 -28.49 24.39
C HIS A 346 3.48 -28.94 22.97
N ARG A 347 3.58 -30.23 22.75
CA ARG A 347 3.73 -30.83 21.43
C ARG A 347 2.55 -31.70 21.10
N ARG A 348 2.12 -31.66 19.86
CA ARG A 348 1.01 -32.44 19.28
C ARG A 348 1.50 -33.18 18.07
N ARG A 349 1.07 -34.43 17.92
CA ARG A 349 1.33 -35.20 16.71
C ARG A 349 0.44 -34.67 15.57
N ASN A 350 1.07 -34.25 14.47
CA ASN A 350 0.34 -33.83 13.27
C ASN A 350 -0.38 -35.04 12.68
N ARG A 351 -1.65 -34.90 12.35
CA ARG A 351 -2.46 -35.99 11.79
C ARG A 351 -2.05 -36.39 10.37
N VAL A 352 -1.43 -35.49 9.63
CA VAL A 352 -1.04 -35.69 8.23
C VAL A 352 0.39 -36.18 8.14
N THR A 353 1.35 -35.44 8.72
CA THR A 353 2.79 -35.76 8.65
C THR A 353 3.24 -36.79 9.70
N GLN A 354 2.41 -37.08 10.72
CA GLN A 354 2.72 -37.94 11.86
C GLN A 354 3.93 -37.46 12.72
N GLU A 355 4.45 -36.26 12.48
CA GLU A 355 5.54 -35.66 13.23
C GLU A 355 5.03 -34.91 14.47
N MET A 356 5.90 -34.73 15.46
CA MET A 356 5.60 -34.01 16.70
C MET A 356 5.85 -32.53 16.48
N GLU A 357 4.76 -31.75 16.30
CA GLU A 357 4.81 -30.30 16.14
C GLU A 357 4.60 -29.55 17.47
N PRO A 358 5.28 -28.40 17.68
CA PRO A 358 4.97 -27.53 18.81
C PRO A 358 3.53 -26.99 18.66
N TYR A 359 2.77 -27.01 19.73
CA TYR A 359 1.36 -26.65 19.76
C TYR A 359 1.05 -25.65 20.88
N LEU A 360 0.28 -24.62 20.54
CA LEU A 360 -0.26 -23.65 21.50
C LEU A 360 -1.71 -24.04 21.82
N PRO A 361 -2.11 -24.19 23.10
CA PRO A 361 -3.49 -24.52 23.48
C PRO A 361 -4.50 -23.50 22.91
N LEU A 362 -5.64 -23.99 22.47
CA LEU A 362 -6.67 -23.18 21.79
C LEU A 362 -7.18 -22.06 22.71
N THR A 363 -7.34 -22.34 24.00
CA THR A 363 -7.76 -21.36 25.01
C THR A 363 -6.77 -20.20 25.15
N SER A 364 -5.48 -20.49 25.17
CA SER A 364 -4.42 -19.47 25.21
C SER A 364 -4.36 -18.66 23.91
N LYS A 365 -4.54 -19.30 22.74
CA LYS A 365 -4.61 -18.65 21.44
C LYS A 365 -5.80 -17.70 21.36
N CYS A 366 -7.01 -18.17 21.77
CA CYS A 366 -8.21 -17.33 21.78
C CYS A 366 -8.09 -16.14 22.74
N ALA A 367 -7.60 -16.36 23.97
CA ALA A 367 -7.43 -15.28 24.95
C ALA A 367 -6.49 -14.17 24.43
N ARG A 368 -5.37 -14.54 23.80
CA ARG A 368 -4.42 -13.59 23.21
C ARG A 368 -5.03 -12.86 22.00
N SER A 369 -5.81 -13.56 21.17
CA SER A 369 -6.48 -12.96 20.03
C SER A 369 -7.56 -11.95 20.46
N VAL A 370 -8.36 -12.28 21.49
CA VAL A 370 -9.35 -11.37 22.07
C VAL A 370 -8.70 -10.13 22.68
N LEU A 371 -7.61 -10.31 23.43
CA LEU A 371 -6.88 -9.17 23.99
C LEU A 371 -6.30 -8.27 22.90
N SER A 372 -5.78 -8.86 21.83
CA SER A 372 -5.31 -8.11 20.66
C SER A 372 -6.43 -7.32 20.00
N GLY A 373 -7.58 -7.94 19.73
CA GLY A 373 -8.75 -7.27 19.16
C GLY A 373 -9.26 -6.14 20.04
N ALA A 374 -9.33 -6.34 21.36
CA ALA A 374 -9.74 -5.31 22.31
C ALA A 374 -8.78 -4.09 22.30
N THR A 375 -7.48 -4.35 22.19
CA THR A 375 -6.48 -3.26 22.11
C THR A 375 -6.62 -2.47 20.81
N VAL A 376 -6.80 -3.13 19.68
CA VAL A 376 -7.04 -2.45 18.38
C VAL A 376 -8.31 -1.60 18.47
N LEU A 377 -9.39 -2.14 19.00
CA LEU A 377 -10.65 -1.41 19.20
C LEU A 377 -10.47 -0.18 20.09
N PHE A 378 -9.73 -0.30 21.19
CA PHE A 378 -9.41 0.83 22.08
C PHE A 378 -8.71 1.96 21.31
N TRP A 379 -7.71 1.64 20.50
CA TRP A 379 -7.01 2.64 19.69
C TRP A 379 -7.90 3.29 18.62
N MET A 380 -8.78 2.51 18.00
CA MET A 380 -9.78 3.07 17.07
C MET A 380 -10.74 4.04 17.77
N CYS A 381 -11.21 3.71 18.99
CA CYS A 381 -12.01 4.63 19.80
C CYS A 381 -11.24 5.92 20.15
N LEU A 382 -9.94 5.82 20.41
CA LEU A 382 -9.08 6.98 20.68
C LEU A 382 -9.01 7.92 19.47
N ILE A 383 -8.89 7.38 18.24
CA ILE A 383 -8.93 8.20 17.02
C ILE A 383 -10.27 8.93 16.90
N ILE A 384 -11.39 8.22 17.09
CA ILE A 384 -12.73 8.81 17.02
C ILE A 384 -12.87 9.93 18.06
N ALA A 385 -12.39 9.72 19.29
CA ALA A 385 -12.38 10.75 20.32
C ALA A 385 -11.53 11.97 19.92
N SER A 386 -10.37 11.76 19.27
CA SER A 386 -9.53 12.86 18.77
C SER A 386 -10.22 13.66 17.66
N ILE A 387 -10.97 13.01 16.77
CA ILE A 387 -11.75 13.67 15.73
C ILE A 387 -12.86 14.51 16.33
N ILE A 388 -13.59 13.99 17.32
CA ILE A 388 -14.60 14.75 18.04
C ILE A 388 -13.97 15.98 18.70
N GLY A 389 -12.76 15.86 19.24
CA GLY A 389 -11.97 16.97 19.79
C GLY A 389 -11.63 18.03 18.74
N VAL A 390 -11.22 17.63 17.54
CA VAL A 390 -10.95 18.54 16.41
C VAL A 390 -12.22 19.23 15.93
N ILE A 391 -13.35 18.53 15.88
CA ILE A 391 -14.65 19.10 15.54
C ILE A 391 -15.05 20.15 16.57
N ALA A 392 -14.94 19.86 17.87
CA ALA A 392 -15.20 20.81 18.94
C ALA A 392 -14.29 22.05 18.85
N TYR A 393 -13.00 21.86 18.52
CA TYR A 393 -12.07 22.94 18.23
C TYR A 393 -12.56 23.82 17.07
N ARG A 394 -12.96 23.22 15.95
CA ARG A 394 -13.49 23.95 14.77
C ARG A 394 -14.67 24.82 15.14
N LEU A 395 -15.63 24.26 15.86
CA LEU A 395 -16.84 24.98 16.31
C LEU A 395 -16.51 26.18 17.23
N ALA A 396 -15.57 25.99 18.15
CA ALA A 396 -15.16 27.03 19.08
C ALA A 396 -14.37 28.16 18.41
N VAL A 397 -13.47 27.83 17.52
CA VAL A 397 -12.54 28.78 16.89
C VAL A 397 -13.18 29.51 15.71
N PHE A 398 -14.15 28.88 15.01
CA PHE A 398 -14.89 29.54 13.93
C PHE A 398 -15.53 30.87 14.40
N ALA A 399 -16.19 30.85 15.53
CA ALA A 399 -16.78 32.05 16.13
C ALA A 399 -15.74 33.11 16.51
N ALA A 400 -14.55 32.67 16.97
CA ALA A 400 -13.44 33.58 17.30
C ALA A 400 -12.86 34.23 16.03
N PHE A 401 -12.60 33.47 14.97
CA PHE A 401 -12.11 34.03 13.71
C PHE A 401 -13.10 34.98 13.04
N ALA A 402 -14.41 34.66 13.06
CA ALA A 402 -15.45 35.52 12.55
C ALA A 402 -15.47 36.87 13.28
N SER A 403 -15.25 36.88 14.62
CA SER A 403 -15.14 38.08 15.41
C SER A 403 -13.91 38.94 15.08
N ILE A 404 -12.72 38.28 14.98
CA ILE A 404 -11.45 38.99 14.71
C ILE A 404 -11.46 39.62 13.31
N MET A 405 -12.03 38.95 12.32
CA MET A 405 -12.08 39.48 10.95
C MET A 405 -13.08 40.61 10.76
N LYS A 406 -14.15 40.66 11.57
CA LYS A 406 -15.11 41.76 11.58
C LYS A 406 -14.49 43.06 12.14
N ASP A 407 -13.60 42.95 13.11
CA ASP A 407 -13.01 44.10 13.85
C ASP A 407 -11.70 44.62 13.18
N SER A 408 -11.21 43.99 12.10
CA SER A 408 -10.00 44.41 11.39
C SER A 408 -10.31 45.55 10.43
N PRO A 409 -9.75 46.79 10.58
CA PRO A 409 -9.99 47.88 9.64
C PRO A 409 -9.41 47.54 8.26
N THR A 410 -10.26 47.63 7.26
CA THR A 410 -9.98 47.46 5.83
C THR A 410 -8.97 48.49 5.32
N ASN A 411 -7.68 48.26 5.55
CA ASN A 411 -6.65 48.95 4.79
C ASN A 411 -5.40 48.06 4.58
N LYS A 412 -5.16 47.65 3.31
CA LYS A 412 -3.97 46.98 2.77
C LYS A 412 -4.05 45.45 2.70
N LEU A 413 -4.76 44.93 1.82
CA LEU A 413 -4.51 43.75 0.97
C LEU A 413 -5.85 43.26 0.38
N ASP A 414 -6.41 44.06 -0.51
CA ASP A 414 -7.70 43.74 -1.15
C ASP A 414 -7.69 42.42 -1.97
N VAL A 415 -6.55 41.95 -2.39
CA VAL A 415 -6.41 40.69 -3.16
C VAL A 415 -6.31 39.46 -2.25
N VAL A 416 -5.71 39.59 -1.06
CA VAL A 416 -5.55 38.47 -0.11
C VAL A 416 -6.75 38.37 0.82
N GLY A 417 -7.43 39.48 1.13
CA GLY A 417 -8.59 39.54 2.01
C GLY A 417 -9.83 38.86 1.46
N SER A 418 -9.98 38.77 0.13
CA SER A 418 -11.09 38.06 -0.51
C SER A 418 -10.92 36.52 -0.54
N LEU A 419 -9.69 36.02 -0.39
CA LEU A 419 -9.39 34.57 -0.39
C LEU A 419 -9.45 33.95 1.03
N ILE A 420 -9.25 34.74 2.09
CA ILE A 420 -9.20 34.23 3.46
C ILE A 420 -10.54 34.48 4.15
N THR A 421 -11.49 33.55 3.98
CA THR A 421 -12.72 33.53 4.76
C THR A 421 -12.48 32.93 6.15
N PRO A 422 -13.27 33.29 7.22
CA PRO A 422 -13.17 32.64 8.52
C PRO A 422 -13.28 31.12 8.47
N GLN A 423 -14.11 30.61 7.56
CA GLN A 423 -14.28 29.18 7.32
C GLN A 423 -13.01 28.53 6.77
N PHE A 424 -12.36 29.17 5.79
CA PHE A 424 -11.10 28.68 5.23
C PHE A 424 -9.98 28.65 6.27
N ALA A 425 -9.82 29.72 7.05
CA ALA A 425 -8.82 29.78 8.12
C ALA A 425 -9.04 28.71 9.19
N THR A 426 -10.30 28.48 9.59
CA THR A 426 -10.65 27.43 10.56
C THR A 426 -10.39 26.04 9.98
N SER A 427 -10.72 25.82 8.72
CA SER A 427 -10.49 24.53 8.04
C SER A 427 -9.00 24.21 7.92
N VAL A 428 -8.17 25.17 7.54
CA VAL A 428 -6.71 25.00 7.43
C VAL A 428 -6.09 24.70 8.80
N THR A 429 -6.41 25.49 9.83
CA THR A 429 -5.86 25.27 11.19
C THR A 429 -6.30 23.93 11.77
N ALA A 430 -7.56 23.53 11.59
CA ALA A 430 -8.05 22.22 12.02
C ALA A 430 -7.38 21.08 11.28
N SER A 431 -7.14 21.24 9.97
CA SER A 431 -6.43 20.23 9.16
C SER A 431 -4.98 20.06 9.59
N CYS A 432 -4.29 21.16 9.93
CA CYS A 432 -2.92 21.11 10.48
C CYS A 432 -2.88 20.40 11.84
N ILE A 433 -3.82 20.72 12.74
CA ILE A 433 -3.90 20.05 14.05
C ILE A 433 -4.19 18.56 13.86
N ASN A 434 -5.14 18.21 13.00
CA ASN A 434 -5.46 16.83 12.69
C ASN A 434 -4.25 16.07 12.12
N PHE A 435 -3.49 16.69 11.22
CA PHE A 435 -2.27 16.12 10.69
C PHE A 435 -1.23 15.79 11.77
N VAL A 436 -1.00 16.73 12.73
CA VAL A 436 -0.09 16.49 13.85
C VAL A 436 -0.58 15.34 14.73
N ILE A 437 -1.89 15.28 15.03
CA ILE A 437 -2.50 14.20 15.81
C ILE A 437 -2.30 12.86 15.09
N ILE A 438 -2.55 12.80 13.78
CA ILE A 438 -2.34 11.61 12.95
C ILE A 438 -0.90 11.11 13.09
N MET A 439 0.08 12.00 12.97
CA MET A 439 1.50 11.63 13.05
C MET A 439 1.88 11.06 14.43
N VAL A 440 1.41 11.72 15.51
CA VAL A 440 1.67 11.26 16.88
C VAL A 440 1.03 9.89 17.15
N LEU A 441 -0.24 9.73 16.77
CA LEU A 441 -0.96 8.47 16.96
C LEU A 441 -0.33 7.32 16.16
N ASN A 442 0.12 7.58 14.93
CA ASN A 442 0.83 6.59 14.12
C ASN A 442 2.10 6.10 14.81
N PHE A 443 2.92 7.01 15.28
CA PHE A 443 4.18 6.68 15.94
C PHE A 443 3.97 5.82 17.22
N LEU A 444 2.93 6.14 18.00
CA LEU A 444 2.61 5.38 19.21
C LEU A 444 2.01 4.02 18.87
N TYR A 445 1.08 3.97 17.93
CA TYR A 445 0.37 2.74 17.58
C TYR A 445 1.28 1.70 16.92
N GLU A 446 2.22 2.12 16.09
CA GLU A 446 3.18 1.21 15.45
C GLU A 446 3.88 0.31 16.49
N ARG A 447 4.39 0.90 17.56
CA ARG A 447 5.06 0.18 18.65
C ARG A 447 4.12 -0.77 19.38
N VAL A 448 2.88 -0.33 19.59
CA VAL A 448 1.85 -1.14 20.25
C VAL A 448 1.45 -2.32 19.37
N ALA A 449 1.23 -2.11 18.07
CA ALA A 449 0.86 -3.15 17.11
C ALA A 449 1.93 -4.26 17.02
N ILE A 450 3.20 -3.89 16.97
CA ILE A 450 4.31 -4.84 16.98
C ILE A 450 4.30 -5.69 18.27
N LYS A 451 4.17 -5.06 19.44
CA LYS A 451 4.12 -5.76 20.73
C LYS A 451 2.93 -6.73 20.85
N ILE A 452 1.76 -6.29 20.38
CA ILE A 452 0.54 -7.12 20.39
C ILE A 452 0.70 -8.33 19.47
N THR A 453 1.25 -8.12 18.27
CA THR A 453 1.49 -9.20 17.33
C THR A 453 2.51 -10.21 17.85
N ASP A 454 3.57 -9.74 18.54
CA ASP A 454 4.53 -10.61 19.22
C ASP A 454 3.91 -11.40 20.39
N MET A 455 2.91 -10.82 21.07
CA MET A 455 2.18 -11.48 22.16
C MET A 455 1.25 -12.58 21.64
N GLU A 456 0.69 -12.44 20.43
CA GLU A 456 -0.14 -13.49 19.79
C GLU A 456 0.64 -14.75 19.42
N VAL A 457 1.97 -14.64 19.28
CA VAL A 457 2.86 -15.75 18.92
C VAL A 457 2.42 -16.47 17.63
N PRO A 458 2.44 -15.81 16.47
CA PRO A 458 2.12 -16.45 15.19
C PRO A 458 3.10 -17.58 14.86
N LYS A 459 2.62 -18.62 14.17
CA LYS A 459 3.38 -19.84 13.87
C LYS A 459 4.47 -19.58 12.83
N THR A 460 4.12 -18.84 11.75
CA THR A 460 5.01 -18.56 10.61
C THR A 460 5.32 -17.08 10.46
N HIS A 461 6.36 -16.73 9.69
CA HIS A 461 6.66 -15.34 9.37
C HIS A 461 5.56 -14.69 8.51
N VAL A 462 4.96 -15.45 7.59
CA VAL A 462 3.86 -14.96 6.75
C VAL A 462 2.62 -14.66 7.59
N GLU A 463 2.26 -15.55 8.53
CA GLU A 463 1.14 -15.30 9.46
C GLU A 463 1.39 -14.05 10.33
N TYR A 464 2.63 -13.85 10.77
CA TYR A 464 3.03 -12.66 11.53
C TYR A 464 2.84 -11.38 10.71
N GLU A 465 3.38 -11.36 9.50
CA GLU A 465 3.27 -10.21 8.60
C GLU A 465 1.80 -9.91 8.26
N ASN A 466 1.00 -10.92 7.92
CA ASN A 466 -0.41 -10.74 7.59
C ASN A 466 -1.22 -10.19 8.78
N LYS A 467 -1.02 -10.73 9.98
CA LYS A 467 -1.69 -10.24 11.19
C LYS A 467 -1.28 -8.81 11.55
N LEU A 468 -0.01 -8.49 11.41
CA LEU A 468 0.48 -7.13 11.63
C LEU A 468 -0.10 -6.17 10.60
N THR A 469 -0.10 -6.57 9.33
CA THR A 469 -0.64 -5.78 8.22
C THR A 469 -2.11 -5.41 8.44
N VAL A 470 -2.95 -6.38 8.78
CA VAL A 470 -4.38 -6.12 9.02
C VAL A 470 -4.59 -5.14 10.18
N LYS A 471 -3.87 -5.31 11.30
CA LYS A 471 -3.98 -4.41 12.47
C LYS A 471 -3.52 -2.99 12.15
N MET A 472 -2.38 -2.86 11.49
CA MET A 472 -1.85 -1.57 11.08
C MET A 472 -2.78 -0.88 10.08
N PHE A 473 -3.27 -1.63 9.09
CA PHE A 473 -4.17 -1.08 8.09
C PHE A 473 -5.49 -0.60 8.70
N LEU A 474 -6.14 -1.37 9.56
CA LEU A 474 -7.40 -0.96 10.21
C LEU A 474 -7.24 0.34 10.97
N PHE A 475 -6.16 0.49 11.69
CA PHE A 475 -5.87 1.74 12.39
C PHE A 475 -5.63 2.89 11.40
N GLN A 476 -4.80 2.68 10.38
CA GLN A 476 -4.50 3.69 9.37
C GLN A 476 -5.74 4.08 8.55
N PHE A 477 -6.60 3.11 8.24
CA PHE A 477 -7.87 3.35 7.56
C PHE A 477 -8.72 4.37 8.33
N VAL A 478 -8.96 4.13 9.61
CA VAL A 478 -9.73 5.06 10.44
C VAL A 478 -9.00 6.41 10.56
N ASN A 479 -7.68 6.38 10.75
CA ASN A 479 -6.88 7.58 10.98
C ASN A 479 -6.86 8.54 9.76
N TYR A 480 -6.72 8.02 8.55
CA TYR A 480 -6.63 8.85 7.34
C TYR A 480 -7.97 9.23 6.74
N TYR A 481 -8.96 8.32 6.76
CA TYR A 481 -10.22 8.58 6.04
C TYR A 481 -11.30 9.21 6.89
N SER A 482 -11.22 9.15 8.21
CA SER A 482 -12.27 9.61 9.12
C SER A 482 -12.65 11.09 8.94
N SER A 483 -11.67 11.95 8.66
CA SER A 483 -11.92 13.37 8.39
C SER A 483 -12.71 13.57 7.09
N CYS A 484 -12.41 12.80 6.05
CA CYS A 484 -13.15 12.83 4.80
C CYS A 484 -14.57 12.26 4.96
N PHE A 485 -14.72 11.18 5.74
CA PHE A 485 -16.04 10.63 6.09
C PHE A 485 -16.89 11.62 6.89
N TYR A 486 -16.28 12.36 7.81
CA TYR A 486 -16.98 13.40 8.56
C TYR A 486 -17.53 14.48 7.61
N VAL A 487 -16.69 15.02 6.73
CA VAL A 487 -17.12 16.06 5.78
C VAL A 487 -18.16 15.53 4.81
N ALA A 488 -18.01 14.30 4.32
CA ALA A 488 -18.92 13.71 3.35
C ALA A 488 -20.31 13.41 3.91
N PHE A 489 -20.40 12.90 5.15
CA PHE A 489 -21.64 12.30 5.66
C PHE A 489 -22.23 12.97 6.90
N PHE A 490 -21.46 13.72 7.66
CA PHE A 490 -21.93 14.31 8.92
C PHE A 490 -22.00 15.83 8.88
N LYS A 491 -21.02 16.49 8.29
CA LYS A 491 -21.00 17.96 8.23
C LYS A 491 -22.19 18.46 7.41
N GLY A 492 -22.88 19.48 7.93
CA GLY A 492 -24.00 20.13 7.26
C GLY A 492 -25.31 19.31 7.16
N LYS A 493 -25.35 18.06 7.72
CA LYS A 493 -26.56 17.21 7.65
C LYS A 493 -27.44 17.31 8.90
N PHE A 494 -26.88 17.65 10.05
CA PHE A 494 -27.55 17.68 11.34
C PHE A 494 -27.51 19.09 11.93
N VAL A 495 -27.92 20.09 11.12
CA VAL A 495 -27.84 21.50 11.54
C VAL A 495 -29.13 21.99 12.16
N GLY A 496 -30.29 21.48 11.70
CA GLY A 496 -31.60 21.99 12.06
C GLY A 496 -32.06 23.13 11.15
N TYR A 497 -32.92 24.01 11.61
CA TYR A 497 -33.41 25.19 10.89
C TYR A 497 -33.29 26.44 11.75
N PRO A 498 -33.32 27.66 11.17
CA PRO A 498 -33.33 28.89 11.93
C PRO A 498 -34.47 28.87 12.97
N GLY A 499 -34.17 29.11 14.23
CA GLY A 499 -35.14 28.96 15.32
C GLY A 499 -35.02 27.68 16.12
N ASP A 500 -34.52 26.58 15.53
CA ASP A 500 -34.27 25.33 16.26
C ASP A 500 -33.02 24.60 15.67
N TYR A 501 -31.88 25.25 15.85
CA TYR A 501 -30.59 24.67 15.46
C TYR A 501 -30.16 23.56 16.41
N ALA A 502 -29.45 22.60 15.85
CA ALA A 502 -28.80 21.54 16.63
C ALA A 502 -27.46 22.01 17.20
N TYR A 503 -27.28 21.83 18.51
CA TYR A 503 -26.06 22.22 19.23
C TYR A 503 -25.28 20.99 19.72
N MET A 504 -24.00 20.95 19.41
CA MET A 504 -23.10 19.96 19.95
C MET A 504 -22.78 20.30 21.41
N PHE A 505 -22.91 19.29 22.30
CA PHE A 505 -22.78 19.47 23.76
C PHE A 505 -23.62 20.61 24.35
N GLY A 506 -24.70 21.04 23.68
CA GLY A 506 -25.60 22.11 24.14
C GLY A 506 -25.01 23.53 24.13
N LYS A 507 -23.81 23.71 23.56
CA LYS A 507 -23.10 25.01 23.54
C LYS A 507 -22.73 25.51 22.15
N TRP A 508 -22.38 24.64 21.24
CA TRP A 508 -21.87 25.02 19.92
C TRP A 508 -22.81 24.57 18.83
N ARG A 509 -23.26 25.51 17.99
CA ARG A 509 -24.08 25.24 16.83
C ARG A 509 -23.28 24.35 15.85
N ASN A 510 -23.91 23.31 15.30
CA ASN A 510 -23.29 22.46 14.30
C ASN A 510 -22.90 23.25 13.05
N GLU A 511 -21.76 22.92 12.47
CA GLU A 511 -21.26 23.57 11.25
C GLU A 511 -22.16 23.29 10.06
N GLU A 512 -22.42 24.34 9.27
CA GLU A 512 -22.95 24.23 7.94
C GLU A 512 -21.80 24.05 6.92
N CYS A 513 -22.11 23.48 5.77
CA CYS A 513 -21.16 23.47 4.67
C CYS A 513 -20.97 24.89 4.09
N GLU A 514 -19.86 25.12 3.42
CA GLU A 514 -19.69 26.36 2.66
C GLU A 514 -20.87 26.58 1.68
N PRO A 515 -21.21 27.81 1.38
CA PRO A 515 -22.35 28.12 0.49
C PRO A 515 -22.27 27.46 -0.89
N GLY A 516 -21.07 27.15 -1.36
CA GLY A 516 -20.83 26.38 -2.60
C GLY A 516 -21.21 24.90 -2.53
N GLY A 517 -21.53 24.38 -1.33
CA GLY A 517 -21.91 22.99 -1.08
C GLY A 517 -20.84 22.18 -0.36
N CYS A 518 -21.26 21.04 0.22
CA CYS A 518 -20.35 20.13 0.95
C CYS A 518 -19.36 19.40 0.04
N LEU A 519 -19.66 19.25 -1.25
CA LEU A 519 -18.81 18.53 -2.18
C LEU A 519 -17.50 19.25 -2.46
N ILE A 520 -17.53 20.58 -2.64
CA ILE A 520 -16.29 21.36 -2.87
C ILE A 520 -15.38 21.33 -1.64
N GLU A 521 -15.95 21.33 -0.45
CA GLU A 521 -15.16 21.21 0.78
C GLU A 521 -14.52 19.82 0.91
N LEU A 522 -15.26 18.75 0.58
CA LEU A 522 -14.71 17.41 0.52
C LEU A 522 -13.59 17.30 -0.52
N THR A 523 -13.78 17.90 -1.70
CA THR A 523 -12.74 17.95 -2.75
C THR A 523 -11.48 18.65 -2.26
N THR A 524 -11.63 19.82 -1.63
CA THR A 524 -10.51 20.59 -1.07
C THR A 524 -9.77 19.78 -0.01
N GLN A 525 -10.49 19.14 0.90
CA GLN A 525 -9.90 18.30 1.94
C GLN A 525 -9.16 17.10 1.34
N LEU A 526 -9.76 16.45 0.35
CA LEU A 526 -9.14 15.32 -0.34
C LEU A 526 -7.84 15.72 -1.03
N VAL A 527 -7.83 16.85 -1.75
CA VAL A 527 -6.63 17.37 -2.41
C VAL A 527 -5.54 17.70 -1.40
N ILE A 528 -5.86 18.39 -0.30
CA ILE A 528 -4.89 18.74 0.75
C ILE A 528 -4.28 17.48 1.37
N VAL A 529 -5.10 16.50 1.70
CA VAL A 529 -4.61 15.26 2.34
C VAL A 529 -3.78 14.44 1.34
N MET A 530 -4.25 14.26 0.10
CA MET A 530 -3.52 13.49 -0.92
C MET A 530 -2.20 14.14 -1.29
N VAL A 531 -2.21 15.42 -1.67
CA VAL A 531 -1.00 16.13 -2.10
C VAL A 531 -0.07 16.35 -0.90
N GLY A 532 -0.61 16.76 0.25
CA GLY A 532 0.18 17.02 1.45
C GLY A 532 0.90 15.76 1.96
N LYS A 533 0.18 14.63 2.04
CA LYS A 533 0.76 13.34 2.44
C LYS A 533 1.85 12.90 1.45
N GLN A 534 1.57 13.03 0.16
CA GLN A 534 2.45 12.57 -0.90
C GLN A 534 3.74 13.38 -0.96
N VAL A 535 3.62 14.71 -0.92
CA VAL A 535 4.79 15.60 -0.89
C VAL A 535 5.62 15.36 0.36
N TRP A 536 4.97 15.21 1.52
CA TRP A 536 5.66 14.92 2.77
C TRP A 536 6.36 13.57 2.74
N GLY A 537 5.69 12.52 2.23
CA GLY A 537 6.25 11.18 2.05
C GLY A 537 7.49 11.21 1.18
N ASN A 538 7.40 11.76 -0.02
CA ASN A 538 8.51 11.88 -0.95
C ASN A 538 9.70 12.69 -0.39
N ILE A 539 9.44 13.77 0.36
CA ILE A 539 10.49 14.53 1.06
C ILE A 539 11.17 13.64 2.11
N GLN A 540 10.38 12.95 2.93
CA GLN A 540 10.89 12.09 3.99
C GLN A 540 11.70 10.91 3.43
N GLU A 541 11.25 10.30 2.35
CA GLU A 541 11.86 9.12 1.76
C GLU A 541 13.10 9.42 0.91
N ALA A 542 13.10 10.52 0.18
CA ALA A 542 14.24 10.91 -0.66
C ALA A 542 15.25 11.76 0.11
N LEU A 543 14.78 12.79 0.82
CA LEU A 543 15.66 13.78 1.43
C LEU A 543 16.30 13.29 2.72
N VAL A 544 15.56 12.61 3.59
CA VAL A 544 16.06 12.15 4.88
C VAL A 544 17.17 11.10 4.74
N PRO A 545 17.01 9.99 3.97
CA PRO A 545 18.08 9.03 3.74
C PRO A 545 19.30 9.69 3.08
N TRP A 546 19.08 10.56 2.09
CA TRP A 546 20.15 11.27 1.42
C TRP A 546 20.94 12.16 2.39
N LEU A 547 20.26 12.94 3.24
CA LEU A 547 20.91 13.78 4.26
C LEU A 547 21.63 12.94 5.31
N CYS A 548 21.02 11.84 5.79
CA CYS A 548 21.65 10.96 6.76
C CYS A 548 22.91 10.31 6.19
N ASN A 549 22.84 9.77 4.97
CA ASN A 549 24.00 9.17 4.32
C ASN A 549 25.08 10.21 4.02
N TRP A 550 24.71 11.41 3.56
CA TRP A 550 25.64 12.51 3.36
C TRP A 550 26.32 12.92 4.66
N TRP A 551 25.58 13.02 5.77
CA TRP A 551 26.10 13.38 7.09
C TRP A 551 27.06 12.32 7.63
N VAL A 552 26.68 11.06 7.56
CA VAL A 552 27.50 9.92 7.98
C VAL A 552 28.76 9.86 7.12
N SER A 553 28.63 9.94 5.80
CA SER A 553 29.75 9.96 4.87
C SER A 553 30.71 11.12 5.14
N ARG A 554 30.19 12.32 5.37
CA ARG A 554 31.03 13.50 5.65
C ARG A 554 31.78 13.42 6.98
N ASN A 555 31.18 12.80 8.00
CA ASN A 555 31.79 12.71 9.32
C ASN A 555 32.70 11.49 9.49
N ALA A 556 32.43 10.40 8.76
CA ALA A 556 33.19 9.16 8.87
C ALA A 556 34.35 9.02 7.87
N ARG A 557 34.29 9.74 6.73
CA ARG A 557 35.23 9.58 5.63
C ARG A 557 36.17 10.77 5.49
N ASN A 558 37.46 10.50 5.64
CA ASN A 558 38.50 11.48 5.39
C ASN A 558 39.02 11.50 3.93
N HIS A 559 38.61 10.51 3.11
CA HIS A 559 39.07 10.29 1.75
C HIS A 559 37.94 10.13 0.74
N PRO A 560 38.16 10.29 -0.58
CA PRO A 560 37.16 10.05 -1.62
C PRO A 560 36.57 8.63 -1.56
N GLU A 561 35.30 8.49 -1.90
CA GLU A 561 34.58 7.19 -1.87
C GLU A 561 35.23 6.07 -2.70
N SER A 562 35.93 6.42 -3.76
CA SER A 562 36.68 5.49 -4.63
C SER A 562 37.80 4.73 -3.91
N LEU A 563 38.22 5.18 -2.72
CA LEU A 563 39.26 4.51 -1.93
C LEU A 563 38.72 3.47 -0.94
N TYR A 564 37.38 3.46 -0.70
CA TYR A 564 36.76 2.52 0.22
C TYR A 564 36.42 1.23 -0.52
N SER A 565 36.53 0.11 0.23
CA SER A 565 36.09 -1.20 -0.27
C SER A 565 34.56 -1.26 -0.45
N ARG A 566 34.09 -2.17 -1.31
CA ARG A 566 32.66 -2.32 -1.59
C ARG A 566 31.86 -2.65 -0.34
N TRP A 567 32.37 -3.55 0.51
CA TRP A 567 31.72 -3.94 1.76
C TRP A 567 31.68 -2.82 2.80
N GLU A 568 32.63 -1.88 2.79
CA GLU A 568 32.59 -0.69 3.65
C GLU A 568 31.53 0.31 3.15
N GLN A 569 31.49 0.55 1.85
CA GLN A 569 30.46 1.42 1.25
C GLN A 569 29.05 0.90 1.55
N ASP A 570 28.82 -0.41 1.37
CA ASP A 570 27.51 -1.03 1.66
C ASP A 570 27.21 -1.09 3.16
N HIS A 571 28.23 -1.20 4.02
CA HIS A 571 28.08 -1.15 5.46
C HIS A 571 27.55 0.20 5.96
N ASP A 572 27.97 1.30 5.34
CA ASP A 572 27.54 2.64 5.73
C ASP A 572 26.11 2.98 5.29
N LEU A 573 25.53 2.22 4.38
CA LEU A 573 24.14 2.37 3.95
C LEU A 573 23.16 2.05 5.08
N GLN A 574 21.97 2.61 5.00
CA GLN A 574 20.90 2.37 5.98
C GLN A 574 20.39 0.92 5.88
N THR A 575 19.99 0.37 7.04
CA THR A 575 19.40 -0.97 7.10
C THR A 575 17.96 -0.93 6.60
N PHE A 576 17.60 -1.80 5.67
CA PHE A 576 16.21 -2.02 5.28
C PHE A 576 15.53 -2.86 6.37
N GLY A 577 14.62 -2.24 7.13
CA GLY A 577 13.93 -2.89 8.25
C GLY A 577 12.94 -3.97 7.78
N GLN A 578 12.51 -4.82 8.70
CA GLN A 578 11.50 -5.86 8.42
C GLN A 578 10.16 -5.28 7.94
N LEU A 579 9.83 -4.05 8.34
CA LEU A 579 8.61 -3.34 7.98
C LEU A 579 8.80 -2.38 6.79
N GLY A 580 10.00 -2.31 6.21
CA GLY A 580 10.25 -1.38 5.10
C GLY A 580 9.27 -1.58 3.95
N LEU A 581 9.17 -2.81 3.44
CA LEU A 581 8.24 -3.14 2.34
C LEU A 581 6.76 -2.97 2.74
N PHE A 582 6.43 -3.16 4.02
CA PHE A 582 5.09 -2.92 4.53
C PHE A 582 4.67 -1.45 4.36
N TYR A 583 5.55 -0.50 4.65
CA TYR A 583 5.25 0.93 4.51
C TYR A 583 5.07 1.35 3.05
N GLU A 584 5.86 0.78 2.14
CA GLU A 584 5.70 1.01 0.69
C GLU A 584 4.32 0.55 0.21
N TYR A 585 3.91 -0.66 0.57
CA TYR A 585 2.54 -1.13 0.26
C TYR A 585 1.47 -0.26 0.92
N LEU A 586 1.64 0.09 2.19
CA LEU A 586 0.68 0.89 2.92
C LEU A 586 0.44 2.24 2.25
N GLU A 587 1.50 2.90 1.80
CA GLU A 587 1.40 4.19 1.13
C GLU A 587 0.55 4.09 -0.14
N MET A 588 0.83 3.11 -0.98
CA MET A 588 0.09 2.90 -2.22
C MET A 588 -1.35 2.44 -1.99
N VAL A 589 -1.60 1.61 -0.98
CA VAL A 589 -2.96 1.14 -0.64
C VAL A 589 -3.80 2.27 -0.03
N ILE A 590 -3.21 3.15 0.77
CA ILE A 590 -3.91 4.35 1.26
C ILE A 590 -4.22 5.31 0.10
N GLN A 591 -3.29 5.52 -0.83
CA GLN A 591 -3.56 6.29 -2.05
C GLN A 591 -4.71 5.67 -2.86
N PHE A 592 -4.68 4.36 -3.06
CA PHE A 592 -5.75 3.61 -3.74
C PHE A 592 -7.11 3.82 -3.06
N GLY A 593 -7.14 3.82 -1.72
CA GLY A 593 -8.35 4.11 -0.96
C GLY A 593 -8.89 5.52 -1.23
N PHE A 594 -8.04 6.56 -1.25
CA PHE A 594 -8.48 7.92 -1.56
C PHE A 594 -9.08 8.05 -2.96
N ILE A 595 -8.45 7.45 -3.96
CA ILE A 595 -8.93 7.53 -5.36
C ILE A 595 -10.15 6.66 -5.64
N THR A 596 -10.47 5.69 -4.78
CA THR A 596 -11.62 4.80 -4.96
C THR A 596 -12.80 5.18 -4.09
N LEU A 597 -12.59 5.45 -2.79
CA LEU A 597 -13.65 5.75 -1.84
C LEU A 597 -14.32 7.10 -2.09
N PHE A 598 -13.58 8.10 -2.54
CA PHE A 598 -14.04 9.49 -2.68
C PHE A 598 -13.97 10.02 -4.11
N VAL A 599 -13.90 9.14 -5.08
CA VAL A 599 -13.72 9.51 -6.50
C VAL A 599 -14.86 10.36 -7.04
N ALA A 600 -16.07 10.17 -6.54
CA ALA A 600 -17.24 10.96 -6.94
C ALA A 600 -17.11 12.45 -6.58
N SER A 601 -16.20 12.81 -5.67
CA SER A 601 -15.95 14.22 -5.32
C SER A 601 -14.83 14.86 -6.13
N PHE A 602 -13.89 14.06 -6.66
CA PHE A 602 -12.71 14.60 -7.34
C PHE A 602 -12.24 13.72 -8.52
N PRO A 603 -12.77 13.94 -9.74
CA PRO A 603 -12.42 13.16 -10.93
C PRO A 603 -10.95 13.22 -11.35
N LEU A 604 -10.20 14.23 -10.93
CA LEU A 604 -8.76 14.35 -11.22
C LEU A 604 -7.87 13.57 -10.24
N ALA A 605 -8.44 12.95 -9.19
CA ALA A 605 -7.67 12.18 -8.22
C ALA A 605 -6.81 11.07 -8.86
N PRO A 606 -7.30 10.26 -9.83
CA PRO A 606 -6.47 9.28 -10.51
C PRO A 606 -5.30 9.88 -11.30
N LEU A 607 -5.47 11.08 -11.86
CA LEU A 607 -4.39 11.76 -12.58
C LEU A 607 -3.26 12.19 -11.64
N LEU A 608 -3.61 12.76 -10.48
CA LEU A 608 -2.62 13.13 -9.47
C LEU A 608 -1.90 11.89 -8.92
N ALA A 609 -2.65 10.81 -8.67
CA ALA A 609 -2.08 9.55 -8.22
C ALA A 609 -1.16 8.93 -9.27
N LEU A 610 -1.52 9.00 -10.56
CA LEU A 610 -0.66 8.54 -11.66
C LEU A 610 0.67 9.29 -11.71
N MET A 611 0.63 10.61 -11.61
CA MET A 611 1.85 11.43 -11.58
C MET A 611 2.75 11.04 -10.41
N ASN A 612 2.15 10.82 -9.23
CA ASN A 612 2.89 10.36 -8.08
C ASN A 612 3.49 8.96 -8.29
N ASN A 613 2.72 7.99 -8.78
CA ASN A 613 3.21 6.62 -8.97
C ASN A 613 4.37 6.55 -9.95
N ILE A 614 4.36 7.38 -11.00
CA ILE A 614 5.49 7.47 -11.94
C ILE A 614 6.77 7.94 -11.23
N LEU A 615 6.65 8.86 -10.28
CA LEU A 615 7.78 9.31 -9.45
C LEU A 615 8.17 8.22 -8.45
N GLU A 616 7.20 7.62 -7.77
CA GLU A 616 7.39 6.62 -6.72
C GLU A 616 8.16 5.40 -7.20
N VAL A 617 7.80 4.83 -8.36
CA VAL A 617 8.53 3.71 -8.97
C VAL A 617 10.02 4.03 -9.12
N ARG A 618 10.36 5.28 -9.47
CA ARG A 618 11.75 5.72 -9.65
C ARG A 618 12.46 5.99 -8.33
N VAL A 619 11.75 6.62 -7.40
CA VAL A 619 12.28 6.92 -6.04
C VAL A 619 12.54 5.63 -5.29
N ASP A 620 11.62 4.67 -5.33
CA ASP A 620 11.79 3.36 -4.71
C ASP A 620 12.95 2.61 -5.33
N ALA A 621 13.03 2.54 -6.66
CA ALA A 621 14.15 1.89 -7.34
C ALA A 621 15.49 2.53 -6.95
N TRP A 622 15.57 3.84 -6.92
CA TRP A 622 16.77 4.58 -6.48
C TRP A 622 17.09 4.30 -5.01
N LYS A 623 16.09 4.35 -4.15
CA LYS A 623 16.21 4.09 -2.71
C LYS A 623 16.76 2.69 -2.42
N PHE A 624 16.20 1.65 -3.06
CA PHE A 624 16.64 0.27 -2.91
C PHE A 624 18.06 0.03 -3.45
N THR A 625 18.45 0.71 -4.53
CA THR A 625 19.75 0.49 -5.17
C THR A 625 20.89 1.28 -4.54
N THR A 626 20.63 2.46 -3.98
CA THR A 626 21.67 3.40 -3.57
C THR A 626 21.65 3.80 -2.10
N GLN A 627 20.49 3.73 -1.41
CA GLN A 627 20.35 4.27 -0.06
C GLN A 627 20.27 3.19 1.02
N PHE A 628 19.77 2.01 0.70
CA PHE A 628 19.64 0.92 1.64
C PHE A 628 20.64 -0.19 1.38
N ARG A 629 21.07 -0.88 2.44
CA ARG A 629 21.78 -2.16 2.34
C ARG A 629 20.90 -3.15 1.60
N ARG A 630 21.51 -3.97 0.76
CA ARG A 630 20.78 -5.01 0.06
C ARG A 630 20.05 -5.93 1.06
N PRO A 631 18.71 -6.05 1.00
CA PRO A 631 18.00 -6.98 1.86
C PRO A 631 18.25 -8.42 1.45
N VAL A 632 18.12 -9.35 2.40
CA VAL A 632 18.19 -10.78 2.11
C VAL A 632 16.97 -11.18 1.26
N ALA A 633 17.21 -11.91 0.18
CA ALA A 633 16.16 -12.37 -0.72
C ALA A 633 15.15 -13.27 0.00
N ALA A 634 13.88 -12.93 -0.10
CA ALA A 634 12.77 -13.68 0.46
C ALA A 634 11.79 -14.10 -0.65
N LYS A 635 11.20 -15.29 -0.53
CA LYS A 635 10.12 -15.74 -1.41
C LYS A 635 8.78 -15.16 -0.97
N ALA A 636 7.94 -14.83 -1.93
CA ALA A 636 6.54 -14.54 -1.74
C ALA A 636 5.78 -14.93 -3.02
N HIS A 637 4.63 -15.57 -2.89
CA HIS A 637 3.78 -15.95 -4.02
C HIS A 637 2.72 -14.88 -4.33
N SER A 638 2.37 -14.06 -3.36
CA SER A 638 1.34 -13.04 -3.46
C SER A 638 1.73 -11.78 -2.69
N ILE A 639 0.91 -10.74 -2.83
CA ILE A 639 0.99 -9.55 -1.98
C ILE A 639 0.44 -9.79 -0.56
N GLY A 640 0.03 -11.02 -0.23
CA GLY A 640 -0.43 -11.42 1.09
C GLY A 640 -1.75 -10.76 1.50
N ALA A 641 -1.84 -10.30 2.75
CA ALA A 641 -3.06 -9.67 3.28
C ALA A 641 -3.50 -8.41 2.52
N TRP A 642 -2.65 -7.80 1.71
CA TRP A 642 -3.01 -6.64 0.91
C TRP A 642 -4.08 -6.93 -0.13
N ASP A 643 -4.13 -8.16 -0.65
CA ASP A 643 -5.15 -8.59 -1.62
C ASP A 643 -6.56 -8.52 -1.01
N GLU A 644 -6.73 -9.06 0.20
CA GLU A 644 -7.99 -8.99 0.95
C GLU A 644 -8.35 -7.55 1.32
N ILE A 645 -7.38 -6.75 1.69
CA ILE A 645 -7.56 -5.33 2.02
C ILE A 645 -8.04 -4.54 0.79
N LEU A 646 -7.43 -4.74 -0.37
CA LEU A 646 -7.85 -4.10 -1.62
C LEU A 646 -9.28 -4.52 -2.02
N ASN A 647 -9.64 -5.79 -1.87
CA ASN A 647 -10.99 -6.28 -2.08
C ASN A 647 -12.01 -5.62 -1.14
N MET A 648 -11.66 -5.48 0.14
CA MET A 648 -12.49 -4.79 1.12
C MET A 648 -12.71 -3.32 0.74
N ILE A 649 -11.65 -2.59 0.39
CA ILE A 649 -11.74 -1.20 -0.08
C ILE A 649 -12.62 -1.12 -1.33
N ALA A 650 -12.47 -2.04 -2.28
CA ALA A 650 -13.26 -2.08 -3.51
C ALA A 650 -14.76 -2.24 -3.26
N VAL A 651 -15.14 -3.11 -2.34
CA VAL A 651 -16.56 -3.27 -1.95
C VAL A 651 -17.07 -2.02 -1.26
N PHE A 652 -16.29 -1.50 -0.32
CA PHE A 652 -16.67 -0.32 0.45
C PHE A 652 -16.75 0.95 -0.41
N SER A 653 -15.92 1.07 -1.45
CA SER A 653 -15.92 2.21 -2.37
C SER A 653 -17.23 2.36 -3.15
N VAL A 654 -17.87 1.26 -3.54
CA VAL A 654 -19.15 1.29 -4.25
C VAL A 654 -20.22 1.93 -3.38
N VAL A 655 -20.31 1.50 -2.12
CA VAL A 655 -21.27 2.04 -1.15
C VAL A 655 -20.96 3.51 -0.87
N THR A 656 -19.72 3.85 -0.59
CA THR A 656 -19.30 5.22 -0.27
C THR A 656 -19.61 6.19 -1.40
N ASN A 657 -19.27 5.84 -2.65
CA ASN A 657 -19.54 6.71 -3.80
C ASN A 657 -21.04 6.86 -4.08
N ALA A 658 -21.84 5.80 -3.91
CA ALA A 658 -23.30 5.91 -4.01
C ALA A 658 -23.86 6.90 -2.99
N PHE A 659 -23.37 6.86 -1.74
CA PHE A 659 -23.75 7.81 -0.70
C PHE A 659 -23.28 9.24 -0.98
N ILE A 660 -22.06 9.43 -1.50
CA ILE A 660 -21.53 10.76 -1.85
C ILE A 660 -22.38 11.40 -2.95
N VAL A 661 -22.66 10.67 -4.02
CA VAL A 661 -23.52 11.18 -5.11
C VAL A 661 -24.93 11.49 -4.61
N SER A 662 -25.48 10.68 -3.69
CA SER A 662 -26.84 10.89 -3.21
C SER A 662 -26.95 12.02 -2.18
N PHE A 663 -26.03 12.09 -1.21
CA PHE A 663 -26.18 12.97 -0.06
C PHE A 663 -25.27 14.19 -0.08
N THR A 664 -24.10 14.11 -0.72
CA THR A 664 -23.11 15.19 -0.72
C THR A 664 -23.21 16.03 -1.99
N SER A 665 -23.46 15.40 -3.13
CA SER A 665 -23.74 16.08 -4.41
C SER A 665 -25.19 16.62 -4.45
N ASP A 666 -25.40 17.70 -5.18
CA ASP A 666 -26.73 18.26 -5.48
C ASP A 666 -27.36 17.65 -6.74
N MET A 667 -26.77 16.61 -7.32
CA MET A 667 -27.23 16.03 -8.58
C MET A 667 -28.64 15.45 -8.49
N ILE A 668 -28.96 14.67 -7.45
CA ILE A 668 -30.27 14.06 -7.27
C ILE A 668 -31.39 15.11 -7.03
N PRO A 669 -31.21 16.11 -6.15
CA PRO A 669 -32.16 17.23 -6.04
C PRO A 669 -32.44 17.94 -7.37
N ARG A 670 -31.40 18.18 -8.18
CA ARG A 670 -31.52 18.80 -9.51
C ARG A 670 -32.34 17.94 -10.48
N LEU A 671 -32.09 16.61 -10.49
CA LEU A 671 -32.86 15.69 -11.31
C LEU A 671 -34.34 15.64 -10.90
N VAL A 672 -34.62 15.58 -9.60
CA VAL A 672 -36.02 15.59 -9.09
C VAL A 672 -36.70 16.88 -9.47
N TYR A 673 -36.02 18.04 -9.34
CA TYR A 673 -36.59 19.30 -9.77
C TYR A 673 -36.89 19.29 -11.26
N LYS A 674 -35.97 18.90 -12.10
CA LYS A 674 -36.09 18.87 -13.55
C LYS A 674 -37.25 18.00 -14.04
N TYR A 675 -37.48 16.83 -13.44
CA TYR A 675 -38.46 15.88 -13.94
C TYR A 675 -39.82 15.93 -13.20
N ALA A 676 -39.85 16.38 -11.96
CA ALA A 676 -41.08 16.35 -11.16
C ALA A 676 -41.66 17.72 -10.83
N TYR A 677 -40.85 18.76 -10.74
CA TYR A 677 -41.31 20.09 -10.26
C TYR A 677 -41.20 21.22 -11.29
N TYR A 678 -40.40 21.02 -12.34
CA TYR A 678 -40.28 22.03 -13.38
C TYR A 678 -41.54 22.07 -14.29
N GLN A 679 -42.15 23.25 -14.44
CA GLN A 679 -43.40 23.47 -15.23
C GLN A 679 -43.17 24.23 -16.54
N GLY A 680 -41.91 24.55 -16.90
CA GLY A 680 -41.60 25.35 -18.10
C GLY A 680 -41.26 24.49 -19.34
N ALA A 681 -40.61 25.10 -20.33
CA ALA A 681 -40.20 24.43 -21.57
C ALA A 681 -39.22 23.28 -21.29
N GLU A 682 -39.35 22.11 -21.91
CA GLU A 682 -38.54 20.94 -21.70
C GLU A 682 -37.03 21.27 -21.74
N GLY A 683 -36.34 20.95 -20.66
CA GLY A 683 -34.86 21.03 -20.55
C GLY A 683 -34.30 22.25 -19.82
N SER A 684 -35.06 23.26 -19.52
CA SER A 684 -34.60 24.41 -18.71
C SER A 684 -34.59 24.06 -17.20
N MET A 685 -33.67 24.63 -16.48
CA MET A 685 -33.50 24.47 -15.02
C MET A 685 -33.75 25.79 -14.28
N GLU A 686 -34.43 26.73 -14.93
CA GLU A 686 -34.74 28.06 -14.37
C GLU A 686 -35.60 27.92 -13.11
N GLY A 687 -35.31 28.72 -12.09
CA GLY A 687 -36.02 28.72 -10.81
C GLY A 687 -35.60 27.65 -9.83
N TYR A 688 -34.59 26.84 -10.14
CA TYR A 688 -34.07 25.82 -9.23
C TYR A 688 -33.60 26.39 -7.89
N ILE A 689 -32.94 27.56 -7.93
CA ILE A 689 -32.43 28.20 -6.71
C ILE A 689 -33.57 28.55 -5.76
N ASN A 690 -34.62 29.18 -6.27
CA ASN A 690 -35.79 29.49 -5.42
C ASN A 690 -36.49 28.24 -4.85
N SER A 691 -36.54 27.15 -5.62
CA SER A 691 -37.08 25.86 -5.18
C SER A 691 -36.23 25.17 -4.14
N SER A 692 -34.93 25.44 -4.09
CA SER A 692 -33.96 24.81 -3.19
C SER A 692 -33.78 25.54 -1.84
N LEU A 693 -34.45 26.70 -1.69
CA LEU A 693 -34.38 27.55 -0.52
C LEU A 693 -35.73 27.57 0.21
N ALA A 694 -35.67 27.55 1.53
CA ALA A 694 -36.80 27.75 2.39
C ALA A 694 -36.76 29.17 3.03
N VAL A 695 -37.95 29.72 3.30
CA VAL A 695 -38.11 31.06 3.89
C VAL A 695 -38.29 30.94 5.39
N PHE A 696 -37.64 31.80 6.16
CA PHE A 696 -37.79 31.92 7.60
C PHE A 696 -38.27 33.31 7.99
N ASN A 697 -39.15 33.40 9.00
CA ASN A 697 -39.61 34.67 9.50
C ASN A 697 -38.73 35.13 10.70
N ILE A 698 -38.17 36.31 10.63
CA ILE A 698 -37.31 36.90 11.68
C ILE A 698 -37.98 36.92 13.04
N THR A 699 -39.29 37.09 13.10
CA THR A 699 -40.03 37.13 14.37
C THR A 699 -40.01 35.80 15.12
N ASP A 700 -39.73 34.68 14.41
CA ASP A 700 -39.76 33.33 14.98
C ASP A 700 -38.37 32.92 15.54
N PHE A 701 -37.36 33.80 15.46
CA PHE A 701 -36.07 33.57 16.12
C PHE A 701 -36.22 33.59 17.64
N LYS A 702 -35.59 32.64 18.31
CA LYS A 702 -35.43 32.65 19.76
C LYS A 702 -34.70 33.96 20.17
N PRO A 703 -35.13 34.67 21.26
CA PRO A 703 -34.53 35.95 21.65
C PRO A 703 -33.01 35.88 21.85
N GLU A 704 -32.52 34.71 22.22
CA GLU A 704 -31.10 34.46 22.50
C GLU A 704 -30.24 34.44 21.21
N ASN A 705 -30.84 34.10 20.04
CA ASN A 705 -30.10 33.85 18.79
C ASN A 705 -30.50 34.88 17.71
N ARG A 706 -31.35 35.84 18.02
CA ARG A 706 -31.81 36.85 17.06
C ARG A 706 -30.65 37.77 16.64
N PRO A 707 -30.37 37.90 15.33
CA PRO A 707 -29.36 38.82 14.81
C PRO A 707 -29.75 40.30 15.08
N ASP A 708 -28.75 41.17 15.22
CA ASP A 708 -28.98 42.61 15.52
C ASP A 708 -29.52 43.39 14.31
N ASP A 709 -29.19 42.98 13.09
CA ASP A 709 -29.62 43.60 11.83
C ASP A 709 -30.74 42.75 11.18
N SER A 710 -31.93 43.31 10.96
CA SER A 710 -33.10 42.56 10.46
C SER A 710 -33.56 43.03 9.07
N GLU A 711 -33.42 42.21 8.06
CA GLU A 711 -34.07 42.36 6.75
C GLU A 711 -35.00 41.14 6.53
N ASN A 712 -36.24 41.35 6.08
CA ASN A 712 -37.24 40.35 5.80
C ASN A 712 -37.45 40.19 4.30
N PRO A 713 -37.68 38.97 3.78
CA PRO A 713 -37.62 37.65 4.41
C PRO A 713 -36.21 37.02 4.37
N ASP A 714 -35.90 36.14 5.33
CA ASP A 714 -34.63 35.40 5.39
C ASP A 714 -34.76 34.05 4.72
N TRP A 715 -33.75 33.71 3.93
CA TRP A 715 -33.65 32.46 3.23
C TRP A 715 -32.60 31.53 3.84
N TYR A 716 -32.88 30.22 3.83
CA TYR A 716 -31.91 29.19 4.22
C TYR A 716 -32.04 27.96 3.31
N ARG A 717 -31.03 27.19 3.24
CA ARG A 717 -30.95 26.04 2.33
C ARG A 717 -31.61 24.82 2.95
N ASP A 718 -32.87 24.56 2.67
CA ASP A 718 -33.62 23.39 3.06
C ASP A 718 -34.93 23.30 2.24
N TYR A 719 -35.60 22.16 2.32
CA TYR A 719 -36.90 21.92 1.68
C TYR A 719 -37.99 21.86 2.76
N ARG A 720 -38.35 23.01 3.34
CA ARG A 720 -39.37 23.14 4.41
C ARG A 720 -40.49 24.06 4.00
N ASN A 721 -41.64 23.84 4.64
CA ASN A 721 -42.81 24.67 4.43
C ASN A 721 -42.58 26.11 4.87
N PRO A 722 -43.11 27.12 4.16
CA PRO A 722 -43.03 28.53 4.57
C PRO A 722 -43.77 28.82 5.87
N PRO A 723 -43.48 29.95 6.55
CA PRO A 723 -44.12 30.31 7.82
C PRO A 723 -45.62 30.47 7.75
N GLY A 724 -46.24 30.75 6.56
CA GLY A 724 -47.69 30.88 6.38
C GLY A 724 -48.44 29.57 6.13
N HIS A 725 -47.77 28.40 6.17
CA HIS A 725 -48.40 27.11 5.95
C HIS A 725 -49.06 26.56 7.22
N GLU A 726 -50.03 25.65 7.08
CA GLU A 726 -50.71 24.99 8.22
C GLU A 726 -49.74 24.32 9.20
N LYS A 727 -48.63 23.82 8.66
CA LYS A 727 -47.51 23.21 9.43
C LYS A 727 -46.20 23.90 9.06
N PRO A 728 -45.87 25.03 9.71
CA PRO A 728 -44.67 25.80 9.38
C PRO A 728 -43.42 25.03 9.74
N TYR A 729 -42.35 25.21 8.94
CA TYR A 729 -41.01 24.68 9.15
C TYR A 729 -40.87 23.14 9.17
N ILE A 730 -41.95 22.38 8.90
CA ILE A 730 -41.87 20.92 8.71
C ILE A 730 -41.37 20.62 7.27
N HIS A 731 -40.72 19.50 7.06
CA HIS A 731 -40.30 19.06 5.76
C HIS A 731 -41.43 18.96 4.75
N SER A 732 -41.24 19.58 3.58
CA SER A 732 -42.19 19.60 2.50
C SER A 732 -42.27 18.25 1.77
N MET A 733 -43.31 18.04 0.94
CA MET A 733 -43.41 16.85 0.10
C MET A 733 -42.22 16.71 -0.85
N GLN A 734 -41.67 17.82 -1.31
CA GLN A 734 -40.46 17.84 -2.14
C GLN A 734 -39.27 17.20 -1.41
N PHE A 735 -39.10 17.45 -0.13
CA PHE A 735 -38.05 16.80 0.67
C PHE A 735 -38.18 15.27 0.63
N TRP A 736 -39.39 14.76 0.81
CA TRP A 736 -39.63 13.32 0.83
C TRP A 736 -39.45 12.68 -0.54
N HIS A 737 -39.83 13.36 -1.62
CA HIS A 737 -39.55 12.90 -2.99
C HIS A 737 -38.03 12.87 -3.28
N ILE A 738 -37.29 13.88 -2.87
CA ILE A 738 -35.85 13.92 -2.99
C ILE A 738 -35.19 12.79 -2.18
N LEU A 739 -35.64 12.59 -0.92
CA LEU A 739 -35.13 11.50 -0.07
C LEU A 739 -35.40 10.13 -0.68
N ALA A 740 -36.61 9.90 -1.19
CA ALA A 740 -36.96 8.66 -1.88
C ALA A 740 -36.09 8.42 -3.13
N ALA A 741 -35.86 9.47 -3.93
CA ALA A 741 -35.00 9.42 -5.10
C ALA A 741 -33.54 9.11 -4.72
N LYS A 742 -33.03 9.71 -3.64
CA LYS A 742 -31.68 9.44 -3.09
C LYS A 742 -31.51 7.96 -2.68
N LEU A 743 -32.47 7.43 -1.93
CA LEU A 743 -32.45 6.04 -1.50
C LEU A 743 -32.58 5.07 -2.68
N ALA A 744 -33.50 5.37 -3.63
CA ALA A 744 -33.64 4.58 -4.85
C ALA A 744 -32.33 4.56 -5.67
N PHE A 745 -31.68 5.70 -5.82
CA PHE A 745 -30.39 5.80 -6.53
C PHE A 745 -29.30 4.94 -5.88
N ILE A 746 -29.19 4.97 -4.54
CA ILE A 746 -28.20 4.15 -3.82
C ILE A 746 -28.43 2.68 -4.12
N ILE A 747 -29.70 2.21 -3.95
CA ILE A 747 -30.05 0.81 -4.17
C ILE A 747 -29.76 0.38 -5.61
N ILE A 748 -30.15 1.19 -6.58
CA ILE A 748 -29.93 0.88 -8.01
C ILE A 748 -28.45 0.86 -8.33
N MET A 749 -27.71 1.90 -7.94
CA MET A 749 -26.29 2.00 -8.23
C MET A 749 -25.50 0.85 -7.60
N GLU A 750 -25.75 0.56 -6.33
CA GLU A 750 -25.10 -0.53 -5.60
C GLU A 750 -25.35 -1.88 -6.28
N HIS A 751 -26.62 -2.21 -6.56
CA HIS A 751 -26.97 -3.48 -7.18
C HIS A 751 -26.42 -3.62 -8.59
N VAL A 752 -26.48 -2.56 -9.42
CA VAL A 752 -25.93 -2.58 -10.77
C VAL A 752 -24.43 -2.85 -10.74
N VAL A 753 -23.70 -2.14 -9.89
CA VAL A 753 -22.23 -2.30 -9.80
C VAL A 753 -21.88 -3.69 -9.24
N PHE A 754 -22.58 -4.20 -8.24
CA PHE A 754 -22.32 -5.54 -7.71
C PHE A 754 -22.68 -6.66 -8.69
N VAL A 755 -23.76 -6.51 -9.49
CA VAL A 755 -24.08 -7.45 -10.56
C VAL A 755 -23.00 -7.46 -11.62
N VAL A 756 -22.53 -6.28 -12.05
CA VAL A 756 -21.40 -6.17 -12.99
C VAL A 756 -20.13 -6.79 -12.40
N LYS A 757 -19.83 -6.51 -11.13
CA LYS A 757 -18.70 -7.11 -10.42
C LYS A 757 -18.78 -8.65 -10.42
N PHE A 758 -19.94 -9.21 -10.14
CA PHE A 758 -20.15 -10.66 -10.17
C PHE A 758 -19.91 -11.24 -11.57
N PHE A 759 -20.46 -10.61 -12.61
CA PHE A 759 -20.27 -11.07 -13.99
C PHE A 759 -18.81 -10.98 -14.44
N VAL A 760 -18.13 -9.90 -14.09
CA VAL A 760 -16.69 -9.72 -14.42
C VAL A 760 -15.85 -10.79 -13.74
N ALA A 761 -16.07 -11.03 -12.45
CA ALA A 761 -15.36 -12.06 -11.69
C ALA A 761 -15.64 -13.48 -12.23
N TRP A 762 -16.86 -13.73 -12.68
CA TRP A 762 -17.23 -15.01 -13.30
C TRP A 762 -16.62 -15.19 -14.70
N LEU A 763 -16.56 -14.12 -15.48
CA LEU A 763 -16.07 -14.15 -16.87
C LEU A 763 -14.55 -14.26 -16.96
N ILE A 764 -13.83 -13.66 -16.02
CA ILE A 764 -12.35 -13.63 -16.02
C ILE A 764 -11.83 -14.73 -15.09
N PRO A 765 -11.24 -15.83 -15.64
CA PRO A 765 -10.68 -16.87 -14.80
C PRO A 765 -9.39 -16.38 -14.12
N ASP A 766 -9.19 -16.71 -12.85
CA ASP A 766 -8.03 -16.32 -12.05
C ASP A 766 -6.71 -16.79 -12.67
N VAL A 767 -6.68 -18.03 -13.17
CA VAL A 767 -5.50 -18.60 -13.84
C VAL A 767 -5.70 -18.61 -15.36
N PRO A 768 -4.83 -17.98 -16.14
CA PRO A 768 -4.87 -18.03 -17.59
C PRO A 768 -4.82 -19.47 -18.12
N SER A 769 -5.53 -19.75 -19.21
CA SER A 769 -5.62 -21.12 -19.80
C SER A 769 -4.26 -21.62 -20.28
N ASP A 770 -3.41 -20.73 -20.81
CA ASP A 770 -2.05 -21.02 -21.24
C ASP A 770 -1.15 -21.44 -20.07
N VAL A 771 -1.23 -20.73 -18.94
CA VAL A 771 -0.49 -21.04 -17.71
C VAL A 771 -0.94 -22.39 -17.15
N LYS A 772 -2.25 -22.65 -17.13
CA LYS A 772 -2.80 -23.93 -16.67
C LYS A 772 -2.36 -25.11 -17.54
N ALA A 773 -2.28 -24.90 -18.86
CA ALA A 773 -1.78 -25.90 -19.78
C ALA A 773 -0.27 -26.18 -19.57
N ARG A 774 0.54 -25.12 -19.35
CA ARG A 774 1.98 -25.25 -19.06
C ARG A 774 2.23 -25.99 -17.75
N ILE A 775 1.53 -25.67 -16.67
CA ILE A 775 1.63 -26.40 -15.38
C ILE A 775 1.30 -27.87 -15.54
N LYS A 776 0.25 -28.20 -16.30
CA LYS A 776 -0.08 -29.60 -16.57
C LYS A 776 1.00 -30.31 -17.37
N ARG A 777 1.56 -29.65 -18.38
CA ARG A 777 2.66 -30.19 -19.20
C ARG A 777 3.91 -30.42 -18.38
N GLU A 778 4.29 -29.46 -17.55
CA GLU A 778 5.42 -29.56 -16.63
C GLU A 778 5.28 -30.77 -15.69
N ARG A 779 4.12 -30.89 -15.04
CA ARG A 779 3.84 -32.04 -14.16
C ARG A 779 3.92 -33.37 -14.90
N TYR A 780 3.40 -33.45 -16.12
CA TYR A 780 3.48 -34.63 -16.93
C TYR A 780 4.94 -35.01 -17.28
N LEU A 781 5.73 -34.05 -17.71
CA LEU A 781 7.15 -34.24 -18.01
C LEU A 781 7.94 -34.71 -16.79
N ILE A 782 7.72 -34.09 -15.64
CA ILE A 782 8.39 -34.51 -14.38
C ILE A 782 8.03 -35.96 -14.03
N GLN A 783 6.77 -36.36 -14.18
CA GLN A 783 6.34 -37.74 -13.91
C GLN A 783 6.95 -38.74 -14.91
N GLU A 784 6.98 -38.41 -16.20
CA GLU A 784 7.59 -39.23 -17.23
C GLU A 784 9.08 -39.43 -17.00
N TYR A 785 9.79 -38.35 -16.64
CA TYR A 785 11.23 -38.45 -16.35
C TYR A 785 11.51 -39.24 -15.09
N LEU A 786 10.74 -39.06 -14.03
CA LEU A 786 10.88 -39.83 -12.80
C LEU A 786 10.68 -41.34 -13.07
N HIS A 787 9.65 -41.68 -13.86
CA HIS A 787 9.36 -43.05 -14.21
C HIS A 787 10.49 -43.68 -15.04
N ASN A 788 10.99 -42.97 -16.03
CA ASN A 788 12.10 -43.44 -16.87
C ASN A 788 13.39 -43.63 -16.07
N TYR A 789 13.68 -42.73 -15.14
CA TYR A 789 14.84 -42.85 -14.26
C TYR A 789 14.76 -44.07 -13.34
N GLU A 790 13.61 -44.31 -12.74
CA GLU A 790 13.40 -45.48 -11.87
C GLU A 790 13.51 -46.78 -12.67
N LEU A 791 12.99 -46.82 -13.88
CA LEU A 791 13.13 -47.98 -14.78
C LEU A 791 14.60 -48.23 -15.16
N GLU A 792 15.38 -47.19 -15.45
CA GLU A 792 16.79 -47.33 -15.80
C GLU A 792 17.60 -47.78 -14.58
N LYS A 793 17.34 -47.25 -13.41
CA LYS A 793 17.93 -47.67 -12.15
C LYS A 793 17.60 -49.12 -11.81
N LEU A 794 16.38 -49.55 -12.00
CA LEU A 794 15.95 -50.94 -11.87
C LEU A 794 16.66 -51.86 -12.86
N LYS A 795 16.82 -51.44 -14.13
CA LYS A 795 17.60 -52.20 -15.15
C LYS A 795 19.06 -52.38 -14.74
N ILE A 796 19.68 -51.31 -14.22
CA ILE A 796 21.08 -51.36 -13.73
C ILE A 796 21.21 -52.29 -12.54
N GLN A 797 20.28 -52.21 -11.57
CA GLN A 797 20.27 -53.09 -10.39
C GLN A 797 20.05 -54.54 -10.77
N LEU A 798 19.17 -54.83 -11.73
CA LEU A 798 18.93 -56.18 -12.25
C LEU A 798 20.14 -56.70 -13.01
N SER A 799 20.87 -55.87 -13.76
CA SER A 799 22.10 -56.25 -14.45
C SER A 799 23.29 -56.49 -13.51
N GLN A 800 23.32 -55.82 -12.34
CA GLN A 800 24.37 -56.01 -11.32
C GLN A 800 24.16 -57.22 -10.41
N ASN A 801 22.87 -57.69 -10.27
CA ASN A 801 22.56 -58.84 -9.38
C ASN A 801 22.62 -60.21 -10.04
N GLY A 802 23.30 -60.37 -11.16
CA GLY A 802 23.73 -61.65 -11.72
C GLY A 802 22.64 -62.55 -12.36
N PRO A 803 22.97 -63.53 -13.19
CA PRO A 803 22.06 -64.28 -14.02
C PRO A 803 21.40 -65.43 -13.26
N ASN A 804 20.35 -65.18 -12.49
CA ASN A 804 19.46 -66.21 -11.99
C ASN A 804 18.03 -65.75 -11.85
N ILE A 805 17.38 -65.28 -12.88
CA ILE A 805 15.93 -65.29 -13.03
C ILE A 805 15.63 -65.35 -14.53
N GLU A 806 15.79 -66.50 -15.13
CA GLU A 806 14.94 -66.97 -16.21
C GLU A 806 13.56 -67.26 -15.61
N GLN A 807 12.52 -66.75 -16.26
CA GLN A 807 11.11 -67.00 -16.03
C GLN A 807 10.41 -66.19 -14.92
N CYS A 808 10.02 -64.98 -15.29
CA CYS A 808 8.71 -64.47 -14.97
C CYS A 808 8.18 -63.65 -16.13
N THR A 809 7.68 -64.34 -17.13
CA THR A 809 6.60 -63.86 -17.98
C THR A 809 5.39 -63.74 -17.12
N CYS A 810 4.84 -62.54 -17.00
CA CYS A 810 3.42 -62.38 -16.71
C CYS A 810 2.98 -60.94 -16.73
N PHE A 811 2.12 -60.74 -17.63
CA PHE A 811 0.77 -60.14 -17.49
C PHE A 811 0.71 -58.68 -17.14
N VAL A 812 0.46 -57.96 -18.22
CA VAL A 812 -0.41 -56.79 -18.44
C VAL A 812 -0.57 -55.84 -17.29
#